data_277ef0f01f142529e52a9197b3640676
#
_entry.id   277ef0f01f142529e52a9197b3640676
#
_cell.length_a   1.000
_cell.length_b   1.000
_cell.length_c   1.000
_cell.angle_alpha   90.00
_cell.angle_beta   90.00
_cell.angle_gamma   90.00
#
_symmetry.space_group_name_H-M   'P 1'
#
loop_
_entity.id
_entity.type
_entity.pdbx_description
1 polymer ?
#
loop_
_entity_poly.entity_id
_entity_poly.type
_entity_poly.pdbx_seq_one_letter_code
_entity_poly.pdbx_strand_id
1 'polypeptide(L)'
;MRPRWTGSGSPVRVAQLADAAVLSGQRPLRPPRSPRTTSPYPFVPMSRPLRILLACSCFAASAALAQPPTTPVPTAPAATAALPSIATRTAGMVRRDGLFPLYWDERTGKIYLEIPAMDQEFIYFTSLPWGVGSNDIGLDRNQLGAERLVAFSRSGPRVLLIEKNTRFRGVSADANEARGVEESFARSAIFGFTVEAQDGLRVLVDATEFVVRDAHDAIGALRRTQQGTFTLDRTRSAVYMPHTKAFPRNTEIEVTLTLAGTNPGRYVRDVTPNPEAITIRERHSLVALPEPGFHMREADPRSAFFGISYQDYAQPLNGQFVQRFASRHRLEKKNLGAARSEPVKPIIYYVDNTAPEPIRSALVEGTRWWNQAFEAAGYINAFRVEVLPDSIDPLDVRYNVIEYAHRATRGWSYGGAVTDPRTGEMMKGHVILGSLRARQDFLIGEGLDQPYATGTEKAERVQAMVLARIRQLAAHEVGHTLGMAHNYISSAQGRTSVMDYPHPMISLKTNGDVDITNAYETGIGEWDKVAVTWGYGEFPGDEKKQLDSVLVAARAKGLTFLTDQDARPVSSASPNTHLWDNGVDAVTELKRMMTVRERALTKFGETAIKRGAPMATLEDVLVPVYLHHRYQIEAAIKVVGGVTYAYTMRGDGVAGPVSVPAARQNTAIDAIADVLSPANLALPRSLIAQLPPRPFLFEPTRELFDRWTGITFDPLAPGATIAAVTFDLLLNEERAARMVSQHAMDPALPGFSDLLKRMELHIFASAPLSAYDFTLAALVQRSYVDHVLTLAESAEMPLVRAEARAALVNMLGTTLRPGVTGRGSAYTGQLAADIRAWMAGNYKPAEKKVKITVPPGSPIGEW
;
A
#
# COMPACT_ATOMS: atom_id res chain seq x y z
N MET A 1 0.71 -12.56 5.94
CA MET A 1 0.64 -13.26 4.66
C MET A 1 0.57 -12.24 3.56
N ARG A 2 1.55 -12.25 2.73
CA ARG A 2 1.58 -11.42 1.51
C ARG A 2 0.78 -12.14 0.43
N PRO A 3 -0.10 -11.50 -0.34
CA PRO A 3 -0.74 -12.17 -1.45
C PRO A 3 0.31 -12.48 -2.52
N ARG A 4 0.33 -13.72 -2.99
CA ARG A 4 1.06 -14.08 -4.23
C ARG A 4 0.47 -13.25 -5.37
N TRP A 5 1.32 -12.50 -6.05
CA TRP A 5 0.98 -11.85 -7.30
C TRP A 5 0.70 -12.89 -8.37
N THR A 6 -0.56 -13.11 -8.71
CA THR A 6 -0.93 -13.65 -10.02
C THR A 6 -1.29 -12.44 -10.87
N GLY A 7 -0.41 -12.10 -11.81
CA GLY A 7 -0.53 -10.90 -12.61
C GLY A 7 -1.83 -10.81 -13.38
N SER A 8 -2.58 -9.78 -13.10
CA SER A 8 -3.49 -9.08 -14.01
C SER A 8 -4.32 -8.05 -13.23
N GLY A 9 -3.74 -6.92 -12.90
CA GLY A 9 -4.46 -5.80 -12.29
C GLY A 9 -3.83 -4.48 -12.72
N SER A 10 -4.61 -3.47 -12.92
CA SER A 10 -4.15 -2.12 -13.25
C SER A 10 -3.14 -1.63 -12.19
N PRO A 11 -2.00 -1.04 -12.55
CA PRO A 11 -0.98 -0.57 -11.61
C PRO A 11 -1.48 0.42 -10.54
N VAL A 12 -2.52 1.18 -10.84
CA VAL A 12 -3.15 2.13 -9.90
C VAL A 12 -3.72 1.43 -8.66
N ARG A 13 -4.21 0.19 -8.80
CA ARG A 13 -4.63 -0.62 -7.65
C ARG A 13 -3.47 -1.10 -6.78
N VAL A 14 -2.26 -1.16 -7.33
CA VAL A 14 -1.08 -1.68 -6.62
C VAL A 14 -0.59 -0.69 -5.57
N ALA A 15 -0.52 0.58 -5.88
CA ALA A 15 -0.08 1.58 -4.91
C ALA A 15 -1.03 1.72 -3.71
N GLN A 16 -2.35 1.62 -3.94
CA GLN A 16 -3.35 1.71 -2.86
C GLN A 16 -3.48 0.42 -2.03
N LEU A 17 -3.19 -0.77 -2.63
CA LEU A 17 -3.32 -2.06 -1.95
C LEU A 17 -2.02 -2.52 -1.26
N ALA A 18 -0.86 -2.09 -1.74
CA ALA A 18 0.42 -2.46 -1.14
C ALA A 18 0.55 -1.94 0.30
N ASP A 19 0.06 -0.76 0.59
CA ASP A 19 0.14 -0.16 1.92
C ASP A 19 -0.89 -0.71 2.93
N ALA A 20 -1.97 -1.37 2.46
CA ALA A 20 -3.04 -1.90 3.33
C ALA A 20 -2.93 -3.41 3.68
N ALA A 21 -2.03 -4.18 3.06
CA ALA A 21 -2.08 -5.64 3.07
C ALA A 21 -1.24 -6.36 4.13
N VAL A 22 -0.56 -5.68 5.04
CA VAL A 22 0.53 -6.27 5.86
C VAL A 22 0.19 -6.49 7.35
N LEU A 23 -1.06 -6.58 7.75
CA LEU A 23 -1.39 -6.72 9.19
C LEU A 23 -1.98 -8.06 9.63
N SER A 24 -1.82 -9.17 8.91
CA SER A 24 -2.26 -10.46 9.46
C SER A 24 -1.25 -11.58 9.21
N GLY A 25 -0.51 -11.94 10.24
CA GLY A 25 0.37 -13.11 10.30
C GLY A 25 -0.36 -14.44 10.44
N GLN A 26 -1.40 -14.72 9.65
CA GLN A 26 -2.04 -16.04 9.65
C GLN A 26 -2.16 -16.60 8.23
N ARG A 27 -1.58 -17.79 8.01
CA ARG A 27 -1.73 -18.57 6.77
C ARG A 27 -3.15 -19.12 6.67
N PRO A 28 -3.80 -19.11 5.49
CA PRO A 28 -5.01 -19.88 5.28
C PRO A 28 -4.69 -21.39 5.31
N LEU A 29 -5.50 -22.14 6.03
CA LEU A 29 -5.50 -23.61 6.01
C LEU A 29 -5.78 -24.08 4.59
N ARG A 30 -4.94 -24.95 4.05
CA ARG A 30 -5.12 -25.63 2.75
C ARG A 30 -6.34 -26.54 2.82
N PRO A 31 -7.20 -26.58 1.79
CA PRO A 31 -8.17 -27.66 1.66
C PRO A 31 -7.43 -28.98 1.33
N PRO A 32 -7.98 -30.14 1.74
CA PRO A 32 -7.34 -31.43 1.53
C PRO A 32 -7.26 -31.78 0.04
N ARG A 33 -6.12 -32.32 -0.38
CA ARG A 33 -5.87 -32.80 -1.74
C ARG A 33 -6.71 -34.05 -1.99
N SER A 34 -7.49 -34.05 -3.08
CA SER A 34 -8.06 -35.27 -3.66
C SER A 34 -7.00 -36.01 -4.50
N PRO A 35 -7.04 -37.35 -4.54
CA PRO A 35 -6.03 -38.14 -5.26
C PRO A 35 -6.20 -38.05 -6.78
N ARG A 36 -5.07 -37.97 -7.50
CA ARG A 36 -4.99 -38.07 -8.96
C ARG A 36 -5.37 -39.46 -9.42
N THR A 37 -6.33 -39.56 -10.33
CA THR A 37 -6.48 -40.72 -11.21
C THR A 37 -6.27 -40.31 -12.64
N THR A 38 -5.50 -41.13 -13.32
CA THR A 38 -5.06 -41.07 -14.72
C THR A 38 -6.20 -41.35 -15.70
N SER A 39 -6.21 -40.61 -16.80
CA SER A 39 -7.05 -40.85 -18.01
C SER A 39 -6.58 -42.11 -18.76
N PRO A 40 -7.46 -42.85 -19.56
CA PRO A 40 -7.63 -42.43 -20.94
C PRO A 40 -9.08 -42.56 -21.49
N TYR A 41 -9.37 -41.80 -22.52
CA TYR A 41 -10.60 -41.87 -23.32
C TYR A 41 -10.74 -43.19 -24.11
N PRO A 42 -11.98 -43.67 -24.46
CA PRO A 42 -12.53 -43.26 -25.74
C PRO A 42 -14.07 -43.06 -25.79
N PHE A 43 -14.50 -42.43 -26.87
CA PHE A 43 -15.87 -42.18 -27.36
C PHE A 43 -16.77 -43.41 -27.44
N VAL A 44 -18.13 -43.23 -27.32
CA VAL A 44 -19.23 -43.77 -28.17
C VAL A 44 -20.62 -43.56 -27.46
N PRO A 45 -21.77 -43.67 -28.14
CA PRO A 45 -22.79 -42.61 -28.26
C PRO A 45 -24.15 -42.87 -27.57
N MET A 46 -25.05 -41.91 -27.83
CA MET A 46 -26.48 -41.81 -27.43
C MET A 46 -27.31 -43.08 -27.49
N SER A 47 -28.21 -43.33 -26.49
CA SER A 47 -29.59 -43.82 -26.67
C SER A 47 -30.54 -43.53 -25.54
N ARG A 48 -31.78 -43.21 -25.84
CA ARG A 48 -32.99 -42.99 -25.06
C ARG A 48 -33.61 -44.34 -24.63
N PRO A 49 -34.78 -44.36 -23.98
CA PRO A 49 -35.25 -43.85 -22.69
C PRO A 49 -35.86 -44.98 -21.85
N LEU A 50 -36.15 -44.75 -20.53
CA LEU A 50 -37.04 -45.67 -19.80
C LEU A 50 -38.00 -44.95 -18.87
N ARG A 51 -39.28 -45.29 -19.02
CA ARG A 51 -40.44 -44.91 -18.21
C ARG A 51 -40.44 -45.71 -16.92
N ILE A 52 -40.88 -45.14 -15.81
CA ILE A 52 -41.45 -45.90 -14.66
C ILE A 52 -42.68 -45.18 -14.11
N LEU A 53 -43.67 -46.01 -13.99
CA LEU A 53 -45.07 -45.90 -13.60
C LEU A 53 -45.37 -45.37 -12.21
N LEU A 54 -46.61 -44.85 -12.16
CA LEU A 54 -47.58 -44.63 -11.12
C LEU A 54 -47.65 -45.64 -9.96
N ALA A 55 -48.06 -45.11 -8.78
CA ALA A 55 -48.92 -45.81 -7.87
C ALA A 55 -49.99 -44.83 -7.35
N CYS A 56 -51.23 -45.20 -7.63
CA CYS A 56 -52.44 -44.55 -7.11
C CYS A 56 -52.78 -45.04 -5.72
N SER A 57 -53.32 -44.18 -4.88
CA SER A 57 -54.19 -44.57 -3.76
C SER A 57 -55.47 -43.70 -3.73
N CYS A 58 -56.60 -44.37 -3.93
CA CYS A 58 -57.93 -43.78 -3.90
C CYS A 58 -58.40 -43.50 -2.47
N PHE A 59 -59.02 -42.37 -2.24
CA PHE A 59 -60.11 -42.23 -1.23
C PHE A 59 -61.27 -41.49 -1.84
N ALA A 60 -62.45 -42.13 -1.77
CA ALA A 60 -63.73 -41.61 -2.18
C ALA A 60 -64.35 -40.75 -1.09
N ALA A 61 -64.93 -39.63 -1.43
CA ALA A 61 -65.87 -38.84 -0.61
C ALA A 61 -66.85 -38.05 -1.49
N SER A 62 -68.03 -38.34 -1.28
CA SER A 62 -69.35 -37.81 -1.52
C SER A 62 -69.54 -36.52 -2.27
N ALA A 63 -70.39 -36.58 -3.31
CA ALA A 63 -70.93 -35.45 -4.10
C ALA A 63 -71.92 -34.61 -3.26
N ALA A 64 -71.71 -33.32 -3.20
CA ALA A 64 -72.68 -32.28 -2.92
C ALA A 64 -72.82 -31.38 -4.16
N LEU A 65 -74.05 -31.29 -4.68
CA LEU A 65 -74.39 -30.43 -5.81
C LEU A 65 -74.20 -28.93 -5.43
N ALA A 66 -73.27 -28.26 -6.05
CA ALA A 66 -73.18 -26.78 -6.04
C ALA A 66 -73.32 -26.25 -7.45
N GLN A 67 -74.07 -25.18 -7.58
CA GLN A 67 -74.37 -24.46 -8.84
C GLN A 67 -73.09 -23.96 -9.53
N PRO A 68 -73.05 -23.81 -10.85
CA PRO A 68 -71.90 -23.35 -11.55
C PRO A 68 -71.58 -21.90 -11.20
N PRO A 69 -70.26 -21.55 -10.91
CA PRO A 69 -69.89 -20.18 -10.72
C PRO A 69 -69.98 -19.43 -12.07
N THR A 70 -70.59 -18.28 -12.04
CA THR A 70 -70.54 -17.28 -13.11
C THR A 70 -69.05 -16.94 -13.34
N THR A 71 -68.52 -17.15 -14.53
CA THR A 71 -67.23 -16.71 -15.02
C THR A 71 -67.08 -15.21 -14.81
N PRO A 72 -66.04 -14.73 -14.11
CA PRO A 72 -65.77 -13.31 -14.10
C PRO A 72 -65.33 -12.91 -15.52
N VAL A 73 -65.98 -11.91 -16.06
CA VAL A 73 -65.48 -11.20 -17.25
C VAL A 73 -64.05 -10.79 -17.01
N PRO A 74 -63.09 -11.05 -17.93
CA PRO A 74 -61.73 -10.58 -17.81
C PRO A 74 -61.80 -9.04 -17.73
N THR A 75 -61.54 -8.50 -16.56
CA THR A 75 -61.25 -7.07 -16.43
C THR A 75 -60.08 -6.78 -17.37
N ALA A 76 -60.28 -5.90 -18.33
CA ALA A 76 -59.24 -5.38 -19.19
C ALA A 76 -58.03 -4.98 -18.30
N PRO A 77 -56.80 -5.29 -18.71
CA PRO A 77 -55.65 -4.88 -17.96
C PRO A 77 -55.76 -3.38 -17.69
N ALA A 78 -55.69 -2.98 -16.43
CA ALA A 78 -55.73 -1.58 -16.06
C ALA A 78 -54.69 -0.85 -16.91
N ALA A 79 -55.12 0.11 -17.69
CA ALA A 79 -54.23 0.94 -18.50
C ALA A 79 -53.13 1.44 -17.55
N THR A 80 -51.87 1.09 -17.80
CA THR A 80 -50.74 1.58 -17.04
C THR A 80 -50.84 3.09 -17.04
N ALA A 81 -51.14 3.68 -15.90
CA ALA A 81 -51.23 5.12 -15.75
C ALA A 81 -49.96 5.76 -16.30
N ALA A 82 -50.10 6.73 -17.20
CA ALA A 82 -48.96 7.45 -17.75
C ALA A 82 -48.11 8.01 -16.62
N LEU A 83 -46.80 7.86 -16.72
CA LEU A 83 -45.86 8.41 -15.72
C LEU A 83 -46.09 9.93 -15.59
N PRO A 84 -46.08 10.49 -14.38
CA PRO A 84 -46.20 11.93 -14.19
C PRO A 84 -45.00 12.67 -14.81
N SER A 85 -45.16 13.96 -15.09
CA SER A 85 -44.05 14.83 -15.43
C SER A 85 -43.07 14.96 -14.25
N ILE A 86 -41.80 15.20 -14.54
CA ILE A 86 -40.79 15.45 -13.50
C ILE A 86 -41.20 16.60 -12.60
N ALA A 87 -41.69 17.71 -13.18
CA ALA A 87 -42.17 18.88 -12.45
C ALA A 87 -43.31 18.53 -11.49
N THR A 88 -44.28 17.70 -11.92
CA THR A 88 -45.37 17.24 -11.06
C THR A 88 -44.89 16.38 -9.90
N ARG A 89 -43.94 15.44 -10.19
CA ARG A 89 -43.44 14.49 -9.18
C ARG A 89 -42.55 15.17 -8.14
N THR A 90 -41.82 16.23 -8.53
CA THR A 90 -40.87 16.95 -7.68
C THR A 90 -41.42 18.26 -7.08
N ALA A 91 -42.73 18.50 -7.22
CA ALA A 91 -43.36 19.69 -6.66
C ALA A 91 -43.12 19.79 -5.14
N GLY A 92 -42.55 20.91 -4.69
CA GLY A 92 -42.20 21.15 -3.29
C GLY A 92 -40.87 20.55 -2.82
N MET A 93 -40.13 19.86 -3.69
CA MET A 93 -38.77 19.36 -3.38
C MET A 93 -37.73 20.44 -3.61
N VAL A 94 -36.58 20.32 -2.89
CA VAL A 94 -35.41 21.19 -3.10
C VAL A 94 -34.59 20.66 -4.26
N ARG A 95 -34.50 21.44 -5.34
CA ARG A 95 -33.71 21.10 -6.53
C ARG A 95 -32.26 21.57 -6.40
N ARG A 96 -31.30 20.77 -6.91
CA ARG A 96 -29.88 21.12 -7.09
C ARG A 96 -29.45 20.80 -8.51
N ASP A 97 -29.08 21.83 -9.27
CA ASP A 97 -28.65 21.71 -10.66
C ASP A 97 -27.18 21.35 -10.79
N GLY A 98 -26.85 20.46 -11.73
CA GLY A 98 -25.49 20.03 -12.04
C GLY A 98 -25.48 18.93 -13.10
N LEU A 99 -24.43 18.09 -13.14
CA LEU A 99 -24.28 17.02 -14.13
C LEU A 99 -25.50 16.09 -14.15
N PHE A 100 -25.93 15.64 -12.98
CA PHE A 100 -27.20 14.95 -12.74
C PHE A 100 -27.98 15.77 -11.72
N PRO A 101 -29.11 16.42 -12.10
CA PRO A 101 -29.89 17.18 -11.17
C PRO A 101 -30.47 16.30 -10.04
N LEU A 102 -30.44 16.84 -8.81
CA LEU A 102 -30.98 16.19 -7.62
C LEU A 102 -32.21 16.89 -7.12
N TYR A 103 -33.16 16.12 -6.54
CA TYR A 103 -34.31 16.63 -5.85
C TYR A 103 -34.44 16.00 -4.48
N TRP A 104 -34.51 16.82 -3.44
CA TRP A 104 -34.59 16.40 -2.05
C TRP A 104 -36.02 16.62 -1.52
N ASP A 105 -36.70 15.53 -1.15
CA ASP A 105 -37.97 15.58 -0.42
C ASP A 105 -37.67 15.57 1.09
N GLU A 106 -37.65 16.74 1.69
CA GLU A 106 -37.36 16.94 3.11
C GLU A 106 -38.39 16.21 3.99
N ARG A 107 -39.65 16.14 3.57
CA ARG A 107 -40.73 15.51 4.31
C ARG A 107 -40.55 13.99 4.45
N THR A 108 -40.01 13.35 3.43
CA THR A 108 -39.84 11.88 3.42
C THR A 108 -38.38 11.42 3.62
N GLY A 109 -37.43 12.35 3.58
CA GLY A 109 -36.00 12.03 3.64
C GLY A 109 -35.50 11.31 2.40
N LYS A 110 -36.13 11.49 1.24
CA LYS A 110 -35.77 10.83 -0.01
C LYS A 110 -35.03 11.74 -0.96
N ILE A 111 -34.08 11.17 -1.69
CA ILE A 111 -33.35 11.85 -2.74
C ILE A 111 -33.65 11.22 -4.10
N TYR A 112 -34.01 12.07 -5.05
CA TYR A 112 -34.33 11.68 -6.42
C TYR A 112 -33.22 12.20 -7.34
N LEU A 113 -32.90 11.38 -8.35
CA LEU A 113 -31.90 11.66 -9.38
C LEU A 113 -32.59 11.82 -10.73
N GLU A 114 -32.40 12.96 -11.39
CA GLU A 114 -32.79 13.14 -12.78
C GLU A 114 -31.67 12.64 -13.70
N ILE A 115 -32.01 11.72 -14.59
CA ILE A 115 -31.11 11.16 -15.59
C ILE A 115 -31.44 11.83 -16.93
N PRO A 116 -30.55 12.70 -17.45
CA PRO A 116 -30.81 13.49 -18.66
C PRO A 116 -30.90 12.64 -19.94
N ALA A 117 -30.07 11.60 -20.03
CA ALA A 117 -30.01 10.71 -21.18
C ALA A 117 -29.58 9.30 -20.76
N MET A 118 -30.11 8.28 -21.43
CA MET A 118 -29.68 6.90 -21.29
C MET A 118 -28.41 6.63 -22.11
N ASP A 119 -27.72 5.55 -21.73
CA ASP A 119 -26.54 4.98 -22.41
C ASP A 119 -25.36 5.95 -22.57
N GLN A 120 -25.39 7.09 -21.87
CA GLN A 120 -24.26 8.01 -21.77
C GLN A 120 -23.30 7.53 -20.68
N GLU A 121 -22.02 7.38 -21.02
CA GLU A 121 -20.98 6.95 -20.10
C GLU A 121 -20.54 8.08 -19.15
N PHE A 122 -20.26 7.70 -17.90
CA PHE A 122 -19.67 8.56 -16.89
C PHE A 122 -18.86 7.71 -15.90
N ILE A 123 -18.08 8.37 -15.03
CA ILE A 123 -17.33 7.69 -13.96
C ILE A 123 -18.15 7.69 -12.69
N TYR A 124 -18.25 6.55 -12.03
CA TYR A 124 -18.81 6.40 -10.70
C TYR A 124 -17.75 5.84 -9.74
N PHE A 125 -17.62 6.47 -8.57
CA PHE A 125 -16.81 5.94 -7.47
C PHE A 125 -17.40 6.38 -6.13
N THR A 126 -16.90 5.76 -5.04
CA THR A 126 -17.27 6.14 -3.66
C THR A 126 -16.06 6.74 -2.95
N SER A 127 -16.30 7.51 -1.88
CA SER A 127 -15.25 7.96 -0.96
C SER A 127 -15.79 8.02 0.47
N LEU A 128 -14.89 8.15 1.45
CA LEU A 128 -15.23 8.24 2.87
C LEU A 128 -14.96 9.64 3.43
N PRO A 129 -15.84 10.64 3.26
CA PRO A 129 -15.65 11.98 3.84
C PRO A 129 -15.41 11.96 5.35
N TRP A 130 -15.97 10.96 6.04
CA TRP A 130 -15.79 10.71 7.45
C TRP A 130 -15.51 9.22 7.69
N GLY A 131 -14.25 8.89 7.86
CA GLY A 131 -13.78 7.52 8.09
C GLY A 131 -13.81 7.11 9.57
N VAL A 132 -13.18 5.98 9.87
CA VAL A 132 -13.08 5.43 11.23
C VAL A 132 -11.90 6.01 12.01
N GLY A 133 -10.90 6.55 11.33
CA GLY A 133 -9.74 7.19 11.98
C GLY A 133 -8.67 6.22 12.49
N SER A 134 -8.65 4.98 12.00
CA SER A 134 -7.65 3.95 12.32
C SER A 134 -6.88 3.53 11.08
N ASN A 135 -5.54 3.65 11.10
CA ASN A 135 -4.69 3.11 10.05
C ASN A 135 -4.83 1.59 9.89
N ASP A 136 -5.01 0.88 11.01
CA ASP A 136 -5.06 -0.59 11.05
C ASP A 136 -6.31 -1.16 10.37
N ILE A 137 -7.37 -0.37 10.28
CA ILE A 137 -8.61 -0.73 9.58
C ILE A 137 -8.57 -0.27 8.12
N GLY A 138 -7.88 0.84 7.83
CA GLY A 138 -7.73 1.39 6.49
C GLY A 138 -8.97 2.10 5.95
N LEU A 139 -9.87 2.58 6.82
CA LEU A 139 -11.04 3.38 6.49
C LEU A 139 -10.79 4.84 6.85
N ASP A 140 -9.98 5.49 6.03
CA ASP A 140 -9.51 6.85 6.27
C ASP A 140 -10.48 7.93 5.81
N ARG A 141 -10.39 9.11 6.43
CA ARG A 141 -11.06 10.31 5.92
C ARG A 141 -10.61 10.58 4.48
N ASN A 142 -11.61 10.77 3.61
CA ASN A 142 -11.48 11.06 2.17
C ASN A 142 -10.81 9.96 1.32
N GLN A 143 -10.69 8.73 1.83
CA GLN A 143 -10.24 7.58 1.03
C GLN A 143 -11.14 7.40 -0.21
N LEU A 144 -10.52 7.32 -1.38
CA LEU A 144 -11.22 7.05 -2.65
C LEU A 144 -11.44 5.55 -2.84
N GLY A 145 -12.62 5.18 -3.33
CA GLY A 145 -12.91 3.86 -3.88
C GLY A 145 -12.44 3.74 -5.33
N ALA A 146 -12.61 2.56 -5.92
CA ALA A 146 -12.24 2.32 -7.31
C ALA A 146 -13.19 3.03 -8.28
N GLU A 147 -12.64 3.67 -9.30
CA GLU A 147 -13.38 4.27 -10.40
C GLU A 147 -13.99 3.19 -11.30
N ARG A 148 -15.22 3.41 -11.70
CA ARG A 148 -15.99 2.51 -12.57
C ARG A 148 -16.55 3.29 -13.74
N LEU A 149 -16.36 2.79 -14.94
CA LEU A 149 -17.03 3.32 -16.14
C LEU A 149 -18.44 2.76 -16.17
N VAL A 150 -19.44 3.62 -16.06
CA VAL A 150 -20.84 3.23 -15.96
C VAL A 150 -21.73 3.97 -16.94
N ALA A 151 -22.93 3.40 -17.20
CA ALA A 151 -23.99 4.07 -17.92
C ALA A 151 -25.34 3.66 -17.34
N PHE A 152 -26.34 4.56 -17.43
CA PHE A 152 -27.73 4.21 -17.17
C PHE A 152 -28.35 3.59 -18.40
N SER A 153 -28.92 2.40 -18.27
CA SER A 153 -29.60 1.71 -19.36
C SER A 153 -31.05 1.38 -18.98
N ARG A 154 -31.99 1.68 -19.87
CA ARG A 154 -33.41 1.49 -19.59
C ARG A 154 -33.93 0.14 -20.08
N SER A 155 -34.68 -0.55 -19.24
CA SER A 155 -35.43 -1.76 -19.56
C SER A 155 -36.88 -1.64 -19.05
N GLY A 156 -37.76 -1.19 -19.91
CA GLY A 156 -39.16 -0.95 -19.56
C GLY A 156 -39.32 0.06 -18.42
N PRO A 157 -39.94 -0.34 -17.27
CA PRO A 157 -40.13 0.53 -16.11
C PRO A 157 -38.88 0.66 -15.23
N ARG A 158 -37.79 -0.01 -15.56
CA ARG A 158 -36.51 -0.01 -14.79
C ARG A 158 -35.42 0.72 -15.51
N VAL A 159 -34.57 1.36 -14.72
CA VAL A 159 -33.27 1.87 -15.17
C VAL A 159 -32.18 1.11 -14.41
N LEU A 160 -31.22 0.56 -15.12
CA LEU A 160 -30.08 -0.16 -14.56
C LEU A 160 -28.84 0.72 -14.64
N LEU A 161 -28.07 0.82 -13.55
CA LEU A 161 -26.71 1.36 -13.58
C LEU A 161 -25.74 0.23 -13.92
N ILE A 162 -25.22 0.24 -15.13
CA ILE A 162 -24.35 -0.81 -15.67
C ILE A 162 -22.90 -0.37 -15.65
N GLU A 163 -22.05 -1.14 -14.99
CA GLU A 163 -20.59 -1.03 -15.10
C GLU A 163 -20.10 -1.78 -16.34
N LYS A 164 -19.38 -1.06 -17.19
CA LYS A 164 -18.77 -1.60 -18.41
C LYS A 164 -17.44 -2.28 -18.14
N ASN A 165 -17.14 -3.33 -18.90
CA ASN A 165 -15.86 -3.99 -18.84
C ASN A 165 -14.82 -3.18 -19.62
N THR A 166 -13.86 -2.60 -18.93
CA THR A 166 -12.78 -1.81 -19.55
C THR A 166 -11.50 -2.61 -19.78
N ARG A 167 -11.45 -3.88 -19.34
CA ARG A 167 -10.25 -4.74 -19.46
C ARG A 167 -10.17 -5.49 -20.77
N PHE A 168 -11.32 -5.76 -21.40
CA PHE A 168 -11.43 -6.52 -22.66
C PHE A 168 -12.14 -5.65 -23.68
N ARG A 169 -11.44 -5.33 -24.78
CA ARG A 169 -11.91 -4.38 -25.79
C ARG A 169 -11.74 -4.95 -27.19
N GLY A 170 -12.55 -4.49 -28.12
CA GLY A 170 -12.32 -4.64 -29.56
C GLY A 170 -12.19 -3.23 -30.14
N VAL A 171 -10.96 -2.70 -30.22
CA VAL A 171 -10.69 -1.37 -30.77
C VAL A 171 -10.63 -1.47 -32.28
N SER A 172 -11.81 -1.50 -32.92
CA SER A 172 -11.98 -1.67 -34.36
C SER A 172 -12.93 -0.63 -34.95
N ALA A 173 -12.71 -0.29 -36.21
CA ALA A 173 -13.66 0.47 -37.00
C ALA A 173 -14.89 -0.36 -37.39
N ASP A 174 -14.81 -1.71 -37.39
CA ASP A 174 -15.93 -2.60 -37.56
C ASP A 174 -16.73 -2.76 -36.26
N ALA A 175 -17.95 -2.21 -36.27
CA ALA A 175 -18.85 -2.27 -35.14
C ALA A 175 -19.26 -3.73 -34.77
N ASN A 176 -19.25 -4.66 -35.69
CA ASN A 176 -19.58 -6.07 -35.43
C ASN A 176 -18.46 -6.76 -34.66
N GLU A 177 -17.20 -6.46 -35.01
CA GLU A 177 -16.03 -6.97 -34.31
C GLU A 177 -16.01 -6.42 -32.87
N ALA A 178 -16.17 -5.12 -32.70
CA ALA A 178 -16.25 -4.49 -31.38
C ALA A 178 -17.40 -5.08 -30.54
N ARG A 179 -18.60 -5.26 -31.12
CA ARG A 179 -19.74 -5.87 -30.46
C ARG A 179 -19.48 -7.32 -30.05
N GLY A 180 -18.84 -8.12 -30.94
CA GLY A 180 -18.50 -9.52 -30.65
C GLY A 180 -17.63 -9.65 -29.38
N VAL A 181 -16.68 -8.75 -29.19
CA VAL A 181 -15.87 -8.68 -27.95
C VAL A 181 -16.71 -8.25 -26.76
N GLU A 182 -17.51 -7.21 -26.91
CA GLU A 182 -18.35 -6.69 -25.83
C GLU A 182 -19.37 -7.74 -25.32
N GLU A 183 -19.97 -8.53 -26.21
CA GLU A 183 -20.91 -9.62 -25.89
C GLU A 183 -20.21 -10.85 -25.26
N SER A 184 -18.91 -11.00 -25.45
CA SER A 184 -18.13 -12.11 -24.90
C SER A 184 -17.75 -11.94 -23.44
N PHE A 185 -17.81 -10.73 -22.89
CA PHE A 185 -17.40 -10.42 -21.52
C PHE A 185 -18.54 -9.78 -20.72
N ALA A 186 -18.76 -10.29 -19.50
CA ALA A 186 -19.85 -9.83 -18.65
C ALA A 186 -19.70 -8.35 -18.25
N ARG A 187 -20.85 -7.67 -18.18
CA ARG A 187 -21.02 -6.37 -17.51
C ARG A 187 -21.62 -6.60 -16.13
N SER A 188 -21.57 -5.58 -15.26
CA SER A 188 -22.14 -5.65 -13.91
C SER A 188 -23.25 -4.62 -13.73
N ALA A 189 -24.46 -5.07 -13.43
CA ALA A 189 -25.51 -4.17 -12.97
C ALA A 189 -25.27 -3.83 -11.50
N ILE A 190 -24.83 -2.60 -11.21
CA ILE A 190 -24.53 -2.12 -9.85
C ILE A 190 -25.83 -1.91 -9.06
N PHE A 191 -26.85 -1.38 -9.71
CA PHE A 191 -28.16 -1.10 -9.11
C PHE A 191 -29.28 -1.01 -10.14
N GLY A 192 -30.52 -1.25 -9.69
CA GLY A 192 -31.73 -1.15 -10.51
C GLY A 192 -32.75 -0.19 -9.88
N PHE A 193 -33.09 0.86 -10.61
CA PHE A 193 -34.03 1.87 -10.18
C PHE A 193 -35.40 1.64 -10.83
N THR A 194 -36.48 2.09 -10.15
CA THR A 194 -37.81 2.23 -10.75
C THR A 194 -37.99 3.65 -11.27
N VAL A 195 -38.57 3.80 -12.47
CA VAL A 195 -38.89 5.12 -13.02
C VAL A 195 -40.06 5.72 -12.27
N GLU A 196 -39.90 6.90 -11.69
CA GLU A 196 -40.92 7.65 -10.92
C GLU A 196 -41.62 8.73 -11.75
N ALA A 197 -40.91 9.33 -12.72
CA ALA A 197 -41.43 10.34 -13.62
C ALA A 197 -40.64 10.43 -14.91
N GLN A 198 -41.20 11.04 -15.95
CA GLN A 198 -40.53 11.18 -17.23
C GLN A 198 -40.99 12.42 -17.99
N ASP A 199 -40.02 13.15 -18.60
CA ASP A 199 -40.24 14.23 -19.57
C ASP A 199 -39.35 14.00 -20.81
N GLY A 200 -39.94 13.46 -21.88
CA GLY A 200 -39.21 13.10 -23.09
C GLY A 200 -38.12 12.05 -22.79
N LEU A 201 -36.86 12.38 -23.01
CA LEU A 201 -35.71 11.49 -22.72
C LEU A 201 -35.24 11.54 -21.25
N ARG A 202 -35.63 12.56 -20.51
CA ARG A 202 -35.26 12.74 -19.10
C ARG A 202 -36.11 11.84 -18.20
N VAL A 203 -35.47 11.14 -17.30
CA VAL A 203 -36.09 10.18 -16.39
C VAL A 203 -35.72 10.52 -14.95
N LEU A 204 -36.73 10.51 -14.06
CA LEU A 204 -36.53 10.66 -12.62
C LEU A 204 -36.60 9.30 -11.93
N VAL A 205 -35.65 9.03 -11.03
CA VAL A 205 -35.61 7.81 -10.22
C VAL A 205 -35.44 8.14 -8.74
N ASP A 206 -35.99 7.31 -7.84
CA ASP A 206 -35.66 7.34 -6.41
C ASP A 206 -34.26 6.72 -6.21
N ALA A 207 -33.30 7.54 -5.82
CA ALA A 207 -31.93 7.12 -5.60
C ALA A 207 -31.61 6.78 -4.12
N THR A 208 -32.58 6.90 -3.22
CA THR A 208 -32.33 6.76 -1.77
C THR A 208 -31.72 5.41 -1.40
N GLU A 209 -32.28 4.30 -1.88
CA GLU A 209 -31.76 2.96 -1.60
C GLU A 209 -30.41 2.68 -2.29
N PHE A 210 -30.13 3.36 -3.40
CA PHE A 210 -28.84 3.28 -4.10
C PHE A 210 -27.72 3.91 -3.28
N VAL A 211 -28.00 5.03 -2.61
CA VAL A 211 -26.96 5.74 -1.86
C VAL A 211 -26.90 5.31 -0.39
N VAL A 212 -28.02 4.95 0.26
CA VAL A 212 -28.02 4.49 1.66
C VAL A 212 -27.67 2.99 1.74
N ARG A 213 -26.42 2.67 1.38
CA ARG A 213 -25.84 1.31 1.42
C ARG A 213 -24.33 1.40 1.60
N ASP A 214 -23.71 0.36 2.11
CA ASP A 214 -22.24 0.23 2.18
C ASP A 214 -21.68 -0.08 0.78
N ALA A 215 -21.51 0.94 -0.05
CA ALA A 215 -20.96 0.80 -1.39
C ALA A 215 -19.44 0.91 -1.42
N HIS A 216 -18.81 1.43 -0.35
CA HIS A 216 -17.38 1.54 -0.18
C HIS A 216 -16.76 0.26 0.41
N ASP A 217 -17.58 -0.72 0.80
CA ASP A 217 -17.16 -1.99 1.44
C ASP A 217 -16.49 -1.81 2.81
N ALA A 218 -17.00 -0.85 3.60
CA ALA A 218 -16.53 -0.61 4.96
C ALA A 218 -16.73 -1.84 5.87
N ILE A 219 -17.87 -2.53 5.74
CA ILE A 219 -18.15 -3.79 6.45
C ILE A 219 -17.13 -4.87 6.05
N GLY A 220 -16.79 -4.95 4.77
CA GLY A 220 -15.76 -5.85 4.27
C GLY A 220 -14.37 -5.53 4.84
N ALA A 221 -14.01 -4.26 4.96
CA ALA A 221 -12.74 -3.82 5.57
C ALA A 221 -12.67 -4.21 7.05
N LEU A 222 -13.73 -3.97 7.82
CA LEU A 222 -13.82 -4.38 9.23
C LEU A 222 -13.66 -5.91 9.39
N ARG A 223 -14.27 -6.69 8.50
CA ARG A 223 -14.16 -8.16 8.51
C ARG A 223 -12.75 -8.61 8.13
N ARG A 224 -12.15 -8.06 7.09
CA ARG A 224 -10.77 -8.41 6.65
C ARG A 224 -9.73 -8.13 7.74
N THR A 225 -9.94 -7.07 8.51
CA THR A 225 -9.07 -6.68 9.63
C THR A 225 -9.49 -7.31 10.97
N GLN A 226 -10.42 -8.26 10.94
CA GLN A 226 -10.89 -9.02 12.13
C GLN A 226 -11.49 -8.11 13.21
N GLN A 227 -12.17 -7.03 12.82
CA GLN A 227 -12.75 -6.08 13.76
C GLN A 227 -14.18 -6.41 14.19
N GLY A 228 -14.68 -7.61 13.92
CA GLY A 228 -16.02 -8.06 14.30
C GLY A 228 -16.94 -8.29 13.11
N THR A 229 -18.22 -8.53 13.40
CA THR A 229 -19.27 -8.73 12.39
C THR A 229 -20.25 -7.57 12.45
N PHE A 230 -20.36 -6.84 11.35
CA PHE A 230 -21.20 -5.64 11.24
C PHE A 230 -22.23 -5.77 10.12
N THR A 231 -23.35 -5.07 10.28
CA THR A 231 -24.40 -4.90 9.26
C THR A 231 -24.86 -3.45 9.24
N LEU A 232 -25.38 -2.99 8.08
CA LEU A 232 -25.92 -1.65 7.98
C LEU A 232 -27.22 -1.52 8.78
N ASP A 233 -27.28 -0.55 9.69
CA ASP A 233 -28.50 -0.18 10.40
C ASP A 233 -29.23 0.95 9.65
N ARG A 234 -30.25 0.58 8.92
CA ARG A 234 -31.04 1.54 8.10
C ARG A 234 -31.79 2.58 8.93
N THR A 235 -32.12 2.27 10.18
CA THR A 235 -32.87 3.19 11.06
C THR A 235 -32.01 4.34 11.55
N ARG A 236 -30.69 4.16 11.54
CA ARG A 236 -29.69 5.15 11.94
C ARG A 236 -28.81 5.60 10.75
N SER A 237 -29.31 5.41 9.52
CA SER A 237 -28.62 5.80 8.28
C SER A 237 -29.51 6.71 7.43
N ALA A 238 -28.94 7.75 6.84
CA ALA A 238 -29.71 8.75 6.09
C ALA A 238 -28.82 9.54 5.12
N VAL A 239 -29.43 10.19 4.13
CA VAL A 239 -28.78 11.17 3.25
C VAL A 239 -28.30 12.37 4.06
N TYR A 240 -27.07 12.82 3.80
CA TYR A 240 -26.46 13.99 4.43
C TYR A 240 -26.44 15.20 3.50
N MET A 241 -27.49 15.98 3.56
CA MET A 241 -27.73 17.10 2.64
C MET A 241 -26.72 18.25 2.66
N PRO A 242 -26.05 18.61 3.79
CA PRO A 242 -25.06 19.71 3.79
C PRO A 242 -23.93 19.54 2.77
N HIS A 243 -23.50 18.30 2.50
CA HIS A 243 -22.44 18.00 1.53
C HIS A 243 -22.92 17.25 0.29
N THR A 244 -24.25 17.06 0.14
CA THR A 244 -24.84 16.58 -1.11
C THR A 244 -24.95 17.76 -2.08
N LYS A 245 -24.16 17.78 -3.16
CA LYS A 245 -23.99 18.91 -4.06
C LYS A 245 -23.98 18.47 -5.51
N ALA A 246 -24.35 19.36 -6.40
CA ALA A 246 -24.23 19.12 -7.83
C ALA A 246 -23.39 20.26 -8.47
N PHE A 247 -22.43 19.87 -9.30
CA PHE A 247 -21.53 20.75 -10.02
C PHE A 247 -21.67 20.51 -11.53
N PRO A 248 -21.16 21.41 -12.40
CA PRO A 248 -21.28 21.24 -13.84
C PRO A 248 -20.67 19.95 -14.39
N ARG A 249 -19.64 19.39 -13.71
CA ARG A 249 -18.93 18.18 -14.14
C ARG A 249 -19.09 16.99 -13.21
N ASN A 250 -19.72 17.15 -12.06
CA ASN A 250 -19.96 16.05 -11.12
C ASN A 250 -21.18 16.28 -10.22
N THR A 251 -21.76 15.19 -9.76
CA THR A 251 -22.83 15.18 -8.74
C THR A 251 -22.35 14.32 -7.57
N GLU A 252 -22.42 14.90 -6.37
CA GLU A 252 -21.92 14.34 -5.12
C GLU A 252 -23.08 14.10 -4.15
N ILE A 253 -23.30 12.85 -3.73
CA ILE A 253 -24.36 12.50 -2.77
C ILE A 253 -23.69 11.89 -1.55
N GLU A 254 -23.76 12.59 -0.41
CA GLU A 254 -23.18 12.13 0.86
C GLU A 254 -24.26 11.52 1.74
N VAL A 255 -23.91 10.41 2.41
CA VAL A 255 -24.79 9.68 3.32
C VAL A 255 -24.09 9.42 4.66
N THR A 256 -24.87 9.45 5.73
CA THR A 256 -24.45 8.93 7.04
C THR A 256 -24.88 7.48 7.13
N LEU A 257 -23.92 6.58 7.37
CA LEU A 257 -24.15 5.14 7.54
C LEU A 257 -23.75 4.73 8.94
N THR A 258 -24.66 4.03 9.66
CA THR A 258 -24.34 3.41 10.94
C THR A 258 -24.25 1.89 10.76
N LEU A 259 -23.09 1.34 11.12
CA LEU A 259 -22.80 -0.08 11.09
C LEU A 259 -22.99 -0.64 12.50
N ALA A 260 -24.00 -1.47 12.69
CA ALA A 260 -24.27 -2.15 13.95
C ALA A 260 -23.56 -3.51 13.97
N GLY A 261 -22.85 -3.83 15.04
CA GLY A 261 -22.03 -5.03 15.08
C GLY A 261 -21.92 -5.71 16.43
N THR A 262 -21.31 -6.88 16.40
CA THR A 262 -21.01 -7.70 17.57
C THR A 262 -19.53 -8.09 17.59
N ASN A 263 -19.02 -8.36 18.80
CA ASN A 263 -17.62 -8.74 19.01
C ASN A 263 -16.60 -7.78 18.36
N PRO A 264 -16.68 -6.47 18.63
CA PRO A 264 -15.80 -5.48 18.03
C PRO A 264 -14.34 -5.79 18.38
N GLY A 265 -13.45 -5.67 17.40
CA GLY A 265 -12.02 -5.85 17.56
C GLY A 265 -11.36 -4.67 18.31
N ARG A 266 -10.07 -4.83 18.63
CA ARG A 266 -9.30 -3.83 19.37
C ARG A 266 -9.29 -2.49 18.66
N TYR A 267 -8.98 -2.45 17.38
CA TYR A 267 -8.80 -1.21 16.64
C TYR A 267 -10.09 -0.37 16.54
N VAL A 268 -11.26 -1.04 16.48
CA VAL A 268 -12.54 -0.34 16.56
C VAL A 268 -12.75 0.24 17.97
N ARG A 269 -12.47 -0.54 19.01
CA ARG A 269 -12.60 -0.06 20.41
C ARG A 269 -11.71 1.14 20.71
N ASP A 270 -10.53 1.20 20.09
CA ASP A 270 -9.56 2.27 20.33
C ASP A 270 -10.00 3.62 19.74
N VAL A 271 -10.90 3.63 18.73
CA VAL A 271 -11.22 4.84 17.95
C VAL A 271 -12.69 5.23 17.95
N THR A 272 -13.59 4.39 18.46
CA THR A 272 -15.04 4.66 18.43
C THR A 272 -15.63 4.83 19.83
N PRO A 273 -16.55 5.79 20.03
CA PRO A 273 -17.21 5.98 21.31
C PRO A 273 -18.08 4.77 21.71
N ASN A 274 -18.71 4.14 20.73
CA ASN A 274 -19.47 2.90 20.88
C ASN A 274 -18.99 1.91 19.80
N PRO A 275 -18.19 0.90 20.16
CA PRO A 275 -17.63 -0.03 19.20
C PRO A 275 -18.65 -0.96 18.55
N GLU A 276 -19.86 -1.07 19.09
CA GLU A 276 -20.97 -1.85 18.51
C GLU A 276 -21.84 -1.04 17.52
N ALA A 277 -21.56 0.27 17.39
CA ALA A 277 -22.32 1.18 16.51
C ALA A 277 -21.38 2.22 15.88
N ILE A 278 -20.72 1.84 14.79
CA ILE A 278 -19.78 2.70 14.07
C ILE A 278 -20.58 3.55 13.07
N THR A 279 -20.44 4.89 13.17
CA THR A 279 -21.04 5.80 12.21
C THR A 279 -19.96 6.42 11.34
N ILE A 280 -20.08 6.27 10.02
CA ILE A 280 -19.21 6.84 8.99
C ILE A 280 -20.04 7.70 8.04
N ARG A 281 -19.37 8.47 7.19
CA ARG A 281 -20.01 9.07 6.01
C ARG A 281 -19.40 8.47 4.76
N GLU A 282 -20.26 8.10 3.84
CA GLU A 282 -19.91 7.65 2.51
C GLU A 282 -20.42 8.66 1.48
N ARG A 283 -19.68 8.86 0.42
CA ARG A 283 -20.07 9.72 -0.69
C ARG A 283 -20.06 8.93 -1.98
N HIS A 284 -21.11 9.15 -2.77
CA HIS A 284 -21.25 8.67 -4.13
C HIS A 284 -20.94 9.81 -5.09
N SER A 285 -19.96 9.63 -5.96
CA SER A 285 -19.51 10.60 -6.95
C SER A 285 -19.88 10.11 -8.35
N LEU A 286 -20.68 10.89 -9.07
CA LEU A 286 -20.98 10.69 -10.48
C LEU A 286 -20.27 11.79 -11.27
N VAL A 287 -19.33 11.44 -12.13
CA VAL A 287 -18.38 12.38 -12.75
C VAL A 287 -18.43 12.26 -14.27
N ALA A 288 -18.60 13.39 -14.96
CA ALA A 288 -18.55 13.44 -16.42
C ALA A 288 -17.17 13.01 -16.91
N LEU A 289 -17.17 12.26 -18.01
CA LEU A 289 -15.92 11.93 -18.72
C LEU A 289 -15.20 13.20 -19.20
N PRO A 290 -13.87 13.15 -19.35
CA PRO A 290 -13.12 14.29 -19.86
C PRO A 290 -13.47 14.59 -21.33
N GLU A 291 -13.10 15.78 -21.78
CA GLU A 291 -13.29 16.17 -23.18
C GLU A 291 -12.50 15.22 -24.11
N PRO A 292 -13.02 14.92 -25.31
CA PRO A 292 -12.30 14.11 -26.30
C PRO A 292 -10.93 14.68 -26.66
N GLY A 293 -10.08 13.85 -27.28
CA GLY A 293 -8.79 14.28 -27.83
C GLY A 293 -7.60 14.15 -26.89
N PHE A 294 -7.74 13.47 -25.72
CA PHE A 294 -6.56 13.15 -24.91
C PHE A 294 -5.61 12.23 -25.69
N HIS A 295 -4.35 12.66 -25.81
CA HIS A 295 -3.31 11.88 -26.47
C HIS A 295 -2.78 10.81 -25.52
N MET A 296 -3.16 9.54 -25.75
CA MET A 296 -2.68 8.40 -24.95
C MET A 296 -1.22 8.11 -25.30
N ARG A 297 -0.37 7.99 -24.28
CA ARG A 297 1.06 7.67 -24.45
C ARG A 297 1.31 6.21 -24.12
N GLU A 298 1.88 5.45 -25.08
CA GLU A 298 2.26 4.05 -24.87
C GLU A 298 3.21 3.94 -23.67
N ALA A 299 2.95 2.99 -22.76
CA ALA A 299 3.77 2.82 -21.58
C ALA A 299 5.12 2.18 -21.91
N ASP A 300 6.18 2.73 -21.31
CA ASP A 300 7.52 2.16 -21.34
C ASP A 300 7.90 1.69 -19.92
N PRO A 301 8.36 0.45 -19.73
CA PRO A 301 8.69 -0.06 -18.39
C PRO A 301 9.81 0.72 -17.70
N ARG A 302 10.59 1.50 -18.46
CA ARG A 302 11.69 2.32 -17.94
C ARG A 302 11.27 3.72 -17.49
N SER A 303 9.98 4.10 -17.69
CA SER A 303 9.55 5.51 -17.59
C SER A 303 9.03 5.94 -16.21
N ALA A 304 8.80 5.01 -15.30
CA ALA A 304 8.25 5.23 -13.97
C ALA A 304 6.77 5.68 -13.91
N PHE A 305 5.98 5.51 -14.97
CA PHE A 305 4.58 5.90 -14.95
C PHE A 305 3.65 4.74 -14.59
N PHE A 306 2.65 5.03 -13.75
CA PHE A 306 1.45 4.21 -13.65
C PHE A 306 0.71 4.21 -14.99
N GLY A 307 -0.19 3.24 -15.18
CA GLY A 307 -0.93 3.22 -16.42
C GLY A 307 -2.18 2.36 -16.39
N ILE A 308 -2.93 2.43 -17.48
CA ILE A 308 -4.01 1.52 -17.78
C ILE A 308 -3.52 0.41 -18.71
N SER A 309 -4.16 -0.75 -18.64
CA SER A 309 -3.94 -1.81 -19.60
C SER A 309 -5.25 -2.53 -19.95
N TYR A 310 -5.35 -3.00 -21.18
CA TYR A 310 -6.48 -3.80 -21.63
C TYR A 310 -6.04 -4.81 -22.71
N GLN A 311 -6.78 -5.88 -22.86
CA GLN A 311 -6.63 -6.85 -23.95
C GLN A 311 -7.47 -6.38 -25.12
N ASP A 312 -6.83 -6.20 -26.28
CA ASP A 312 -7.48 -5.77 -27.50
C ASP A 312 -7.62 -6.95 -28.48
N TYR A 313 -8.83 -7.44 -28.61
CA TYR A 313 -9.18 -8.58 -29.45
C TYR A 313 -9.29 -8.25 -30.94
N ALA A 314 -9.25 -6.96 -31.30
CA ALA A 314 -9.24 -6.50 -32.69
C ALA A 314 -7.82 -6.34 -33.28
N GLN A 315 -6.79 -6.66 -32.49
CA GLN A 315 -5.41 -6.57 -32.97
C GLN A 315 -5.11 -7.64 -34.04
N PRO A 316 -4.29 -7.30 -35.05
CA PRO A 316 -3.76 -8.30 -35.97
C PRO A 316 -3.06 -9.46 -35.24
N LEU A 317 -3.01 -10.67 -35.84
CA LEU A 317 -2.41 -11.86 -35.23
C LEU A 317 -0.95 -11.66 -34.75
N ASN A 318 -0.21 -10.76 -35.41
CA ASN A 318 1.16 -10.38 -35.03
C ASN A 318 1.24 -9.11 -34.22
N GLY A 319 0.09 -8.50 -33.87
CA GLY A 319 -0.01 -7.27 -33.08
C GLY A 319 0.17 -7.52 -31.57
N GLN A 320 0.37 -6.44 -30.82
CA GLN A 320 0.47 -6.53 -29.39
C GLN A 320 -0.92 -6.67 -28.76
N PHE A 321 -1.23 -7.86 -28.22
CA PHE A 321 -2.55 -8.18 -27.66
C PHE A 321 -2.89 -7.35 -26.42
N VAL A 322 -1.92 -7.13 -25.51
CA VAL A 322 -2.11 -6.30 -24.31
C VAL A 322 -1.61 -4.90 -24.57
N GLN A 323 -2.52 -3.95 -24.66
CA GLN A 323 -2.23 -2.53 -24.79
C GLN A 323 -1.94 -1.93 -23.41
N ARG A 324 -0.94 -1.04 -23.29
CA ARG A 324 -0.54 -0.38 -22.06
C ARG A 324 -0.28 1.10 -22.32
N PHE A 325 -0.87 1.98 -21.50
CA PHE A 325 -0.73 3.42 -21.66
C PHE A 325 -0.46 4.08 -20.30
N ALA A 326 0.39 5.10 -20.30
CA ALA A 326 0.72 5.88 -19.11
C ALA A 326 -0.47 6.73 -18.65
N SER A 327 -0.74 6.73 -17.35
CA SER A 327 -1.73 7.61 -16.73
C SER A 327 -1.11 8.96 -16.39
N ARG A 328 -1.72 10.07 -16.84
CA ARG A 328 -1.22 11.42 -16.63
C ARG A 328 -2.31 12.49 -16.81
N HIS A 329 -2.08 13.68 -16.32
CA HIS A 329 -2.94 14.82 -16.62
C HIS A 329 -2.81 15.24 -18.09
N ARG A 330 -3.86 15.83 -18.66
CA ARG A 330 -3.78 16.56 -19.93
C ARG A 330 -2.95 17.82 -19.72
N LEU A 331 -1.89 17.97 -20.49
CA LEU A 331 -1.05 19.16 -20.49
C LEU A 331 -0.53 19.39 -21.91
N GLU A 332 -0.90 20.51 -22.51
CA GLU A 332 -0.61 20.85 -23.90
C GLU A 332 0.04 22.24 -23.95
N LYS A 333 1.08 22.43 -24.76
CA LYS A 333 1.71 23.71 -24.98
C LYS A 333 0.81 24.63 -25.81
N LYS A 334 0.72 25.91 -25.45
CA LYS A 334 0.06 26.91 -26.30
C LYS A 334 0.76 27.04 -27.65
N ASN A 335 2.11 26.95 -27.68
CA ASN A 335 2.94 27.05 -28.86
C ASN A 335 3.76 25.76 -29.04
N LEU A 336 3.20 24.77 -29.75
CA LEU A 336 3.77 23.45 -29.90
C LEU A 336 5.22 23.41 -30.45
N GLY A 337 5.59 24.29 -31.35
CA GLY A 337 6.95 24.37 -31.91
C GLY A 337 7.98 25.10 -31.04
N ALA A 338 7.56 25.72 -29.93
CA ALA A 338 8.47 26.48 -29.09
C ALA A 338 9.25 25.60 -28.13
N ALA A 339 10.54 25.85 -27.94
CA ALA A 339 11.37 25.18 -26.95
C ALA A 339 10.79 25.33 -25.53
N ARG A 340 10.25 26.53 -25.21
CA ARG A 340 9.52 26.80 -23.95
C ARG A 340 8.20 27.46 -24.27
N SER A 341 7.11 26.99 -23.61
CA SER A 341 5.76 27.55 -23.80
C SER A 341 4.96 27.48 -22.51
N GLU A 342 4.05 28.43 -22.31
CA GLU A 342 2.98 28.21 -21.32
C GLU A 342 2.07 27.07 -21.77
N PRO A 343 1.41 26.36 -20.81
CA PRO A 343 0.39 25.39 -21.15
C PRO A 343 -0.93 26.06 -21.56
N VAL A 344 -1.75 25.36 -22.31
CA VAL A 344 -3.14 25.77 -22.59
C VAL A 344 -3.91 25.89 -21.27
N LYS A 345 -3.75 24.89 -20.37
CA LYS A 345 -4.31 24.91 -19.03
C LYS A 345 -3.25 24.39 -18.02
N PRO A 346 -2.87 25.18 -17.01
CA PRO A 346 -1.92 24.72 -16.00
C PRO A 346 -2.56 23.68 -15.07
N ILE A 347 -1.72 22.81 -14.51
CA ILE A 347 -2.07 21.92 -13.41
C ILE A 347 -1.95 22.74 -12.12
N ILE A 348 -3.05 22.86 -11.35
CA ILE A 348 -3.08 23.64 -10.11
C ILE A 348 -3.48 22.71 -8.97
N TYR A 349 -2.70 22.71 -7.88
CA TYR A 349 -3.02 22.01 -6.64
C TYR A 349 -3.39 23.00 -5.53
N TYR A 350 -4.39 22.62 -4.74
CA TYR A 350 -4.89 23.40 -3.62
C TYR A 350 -4.61 22.64 -2.32
N VAL A 351 -3.85 23.28 -1.42
CA VAL A 351 -3.54 22.74 -0.08
C VAL A 351 -4.67 23.08 0.88
N ASP A 352 -5.18 22.08 1.58
CA ASP A 352 -6.23 22.20 2.60
C ASP A 352 -5.88 23.33 3.60
N ASN A 353 -6.77 24.31 3.73
CA ASN A 353 -6.60 25.42 4.66
C ASN A 353 -6.75 25.03 6.14
N THR A 354 -7.20 23.79 6.44
CA THR A 354 -7.25 23.26 7.81
C THR A 354 -5.90 22.74 8.31
N ALA A 355 -4.89 22.57 7.44
CA ALA A 355 -3.54 22.23 7.86
C ALA A 355 -2.92 23.36 8.71
N PRO A 356 -2.35 23.06 9.90
CA PRO A 356 -1.80 24.09 10.76
C PRO A 356 -0.44 24.62 10.26
N GLU A 357 -0.09 25.86 10.64
CA GLU A 357 1.27 26.36 10.47
C GLU A 357 2.24 25.74 11.51
N PRO A 358 3.50 25.47 11.18
CA PRO A 358 4.18 25.72 9.89
C PRO A 358 4.02 24.58 8.85
N ILE A 359 3.20 23.57 9.11
CA ILE A 359 3.01 22.41 8.24
C ILE A 359 2.44 22.84 6.89
N ARG A 360 1.39 23.70 6.89
CA ARG A 360 0.76 24.18 5.65
C ARG A 360 1.77 24.86 4.72
N SER A 361 2.61 25.75 5.25
CA SER A 361 3.67 26.39 4.47
C SER A 361 4.66 25.38 3.89
N ALA A 362 5.04 24.35 4.63
CA ALA A 362 5.92 23.28 4.16
C ALA A 362 5.27 22.44 3.04
N LEU A 363 3.97 22.15 3.15
CA LEU A 363 3.20 21.44 2.11
C LEU A 363 3.17 22.24 0.80
N VAL A 364 2.89 23.54 0.88
CA VAL A 364 2.87 24.43 -0.29
C VAL A 364 4.25 24.49 -0.95
N GLU A 365 5.31 24.66 -0.16
CA GLU A 365 6.68 24.77 -0.66
C GLU A 365 7.14 23.48 -1.33
N GLY A 366 7.01 22.34 -0.66
CA GLY A 366 7.41 21.04 -1.20
C GLY A 366 6.66 20.68 -2.48
N THR A 367 5.35 20.93 -2.51
CA THR A 367 4.54 20.69 -3.72
C THR A 367 5.01 21.56 -4.90
N ARG A 368 5.41 22.82 -4.66
CA ARG A 368 5.91 23.73 -5.71
C ARG A 368 7.19 23.25 -6.40
N TRP A 369 7.95 22.34 -5.79
CA TRP A 369 9.17 21.81 -6.40
C TRP A 369 8.91 21.18 -7.77
N TRP A 370 7.74 20.60 -8.02
CA TRP A 370 7.39 20.03 -9.32
C TRP A 370 7.46 21.01 -10.48
N ASN A 371 7.30 22.33 -10.23
CA ASN A 371 7.46 23.32 -11.30
C ASN A 371 8.85 23.24 -11.96
N GLN A 372 9.91 22.88 -11.21
CA GLN A 372 11.27 22.69 -11.74
C GLN A 372 11.31 21.56 -12.78
N ALA A 373 10.56 20.48 -12.58
CA ALA A 373 10.49 19.37 -13.53
C ALA A 373 9.70 19.74 -14.80
N PHE A 374 8.60 20.49 -14.66
CA PHE A 374 7.85 20.99 -15.80
C PHE A 374 8.64 22.04 -16.61
N GLU A 375 9.44 22.87 -15.95
CA GLU A 375 10.36 23.81 -16.64
C GLU A 375 11.44 23.06 -17.42
N ALA A 376 12.01 21.98 -16.87
CA ALA A 376 12.94 21.09 -17.55
C ALA A 376 12.32 20.42 -18.78
N ALA A 377 11.01 20.12 -18.75
CA ALA A 377 10.23 19.60 -19.87
C ALA A 377 9.82 20.67 -20.90
N GLY A 378 10.28 21.90 -20.74
CA GLY A 378 10.02 23.01 -21.67
C GLY A 378 8.70 23.74 -21.47
N TYR A 379 8.14 23.71 -20.26
CA TYR A 379 6.96 24.51 -19.92
C TYR A 379 7.32 25.78 -19.13
N ILE A 380 6.40 26.72 -19.10
CA ILE A 380 6.47 27.95 -18.30
C ILE A 380 5.20 28.03 -17.47
N ASN A 381 5.33 28.11 -16.14
CA ASN A 381 4.20 28.20 -15.20
C ASN A 381 3.13 27.08 -15.36
N ALA A 382 3.54 25.88 -15.75
CA ALA A 382 2.62 24.78 -16.01
C ALA A 382 2.09 24.12 -14.73
N PHE A 383 2.83 24.22 -13.63
CA PHE A 383 2.46 23.64 -12.34
C PHE A 383 2.39 24.74 -11.28
N ARG A 384 1.25 24.84 -10.58
CA ARG A 384 0.99 25.87 -9.57
C ARG A 384 0.45 25.27 -8.30
N VAL A 385 0.72 25.94 -7.18
CA VAL A 385 0.23 25.53 -5.86
C VAL A 385 -0.30 26.73 -5.09
N GLU A 386 -1.51 26.59 -4.59
CA GLU A 386 -2.24 27.63 -3.84
C GLU A 386 -2.80 27.03 -2.55
N VAL A 387 -3.08 27.84 -1.54
CA VAL A 387 -3.91 27.45 -0.40
C VAL A 387 -5.36 27.49 -0.85
N LEU A 388 -6.14 26.48 -0.48
CA LEU A 388 -7.54 26.35 -0.85
C LEU A 388 -8.34 27.57 -0.35
N PRO A 389 -8.88 28.42 -1.22
CA PRO A 389 -9.72 29.53 -0.79
C PRO A 389 -11.14 29.03 -0.46
N ASP A 390 -11.82 29.73 0.45
CA ASP A 390 -13.20 29.39 0.85
C ASP A 390 -14.23 29.42 -0.29
N SER A 391 -13.88 30.08 -1.40
CA SER A 391 -14.70 30.16 -2.62
C SER A 391 -14.66 28.91 -3.49
N ILE A 392 -13.69 28.02 -3.29
CA ILE A 392 -13.54 26.75 -4.02
C ILE A 392 -14.03 25.61 -3.15
N ASP A 393 -14.97 24.84 -3.68
CA ASP A 393 -15.41 23.60 -3.03
C ASP A 393 -14.48 22.45 -3.43
N PRO A 394 -13.82 21.76 -2.47
CA PRO A 394 -12.96 20.63 -2.76
C PRO A 394 -13.66 19.43 -3.38
N LEU A 395 -14.99 19.39 -3.32
CA LEU A 395 -15.79 18.33 -3.94
C LEU A 395 -15.94 18.48 -5.45
N ASP A 396 -15.71 19.67 -5.99
CA ASP A 396 -15.72 19.88 -7.43
C ASP A 396 -14.53 19.16 -8.08
N VAL A 397 -14.82 18.26 -9.02
CA VAL A 397 -13.80 17.43 -9.69
C VAL A 397 -12.75 18.23 -10.46
N ARG A 398 -13.01 19.49 -10.74
CA ARG A 398 -12.08 20.38 -11.48
C ARG A 398 -10.84 20.82 -10.69
N TYR A 399 -10.80 20.59 -9.38
CA TYR A 399 -9.74 21.06 -8.50
C TYR A 399 -8.95 19.91 -7.87
N ASN A 400 -7.63 19.87 -8.06
CA ASN A 400 -6.73 18.95 -7.39
C ASN A 400 -6.54 19.40 -5.94
N VAL A 401 -6.55 18.47 -4.98
CA VAL A 401 -6.50 18.81 -3.55
C VAL A 401 -5.44 18.02 -2.81
N ILE A 402 -4.82 18.67 -1.82
CA ILE A 402 -3.91 18.06 -0.84
C ILE A 402 -4.53 18.23 0.53
N GLU A 403 -4.98 17.14 1.11
CA GLU A 403 -5.71 17.12 2.37
C GLU A 403 -4.84 16.67 3.55
N TYR A 404 -5.13 17.22 4.72
CA TYR A 404 -4.44 16.91 5.97
C TYR A 404 -5.36 16.08 6.87
N ALA A 405 -5.04 14.79 7.07
CA ALA A 405 -5.89 13.83 7.77
C ALA A 405 -5.33 13.48 9.16
N HIS A 406 -6.24 13.36 10.14
CA HIS A 406 -5.93 12.90 11.48
C HIS A 406 -6.31 11.44 11.67
N ARG A 407 -5.44 10.66 12.35
CA ARG A 407 -5.65 9.25 12.67
C ARG A 407 -5.19 8.96 14.09
N ALA A 408 -5.73 7.90 14.70
CA ALA A 408 -5.40 7.51 16.08
C ALA A 408 -3.94 7.08 16.26
N THR A 409 -3.35 6.49 15.22
CA THR A 409 -1.95 6.08 15.19
C THR A 409 -1.26 6.70 13.97
N ARG A 410 0.06 6.77 14.00
CA ARG A 410 0.81 7.14 12.80
C ARG A 410 0.62 6.08 11.71
N GLY A 411 0.63 6.51 10.46
CA GLY A 411 0.46 5.67 9.31
C GLY A 411 0.99 6.35 8.07
N TRP A 412 0.62 5.84 6.94
CA TRP A 412 1.07 6.33 5.63
C TRP A 412 0.33 7.57 5.15
N SER A 413 0.93 8.29 4.24
CA SER A 413 0.30 9.25 3.34
C SER A 413 0.12 8.57 1.98
N TYR A 414 -0.74 9.07 1.13
CA TYR A 414 -0.89 8.56 -0.23
C TYR A 414 -1.45 9.61 -1.19
N GLY A 415 -1.03 9.50 -2.45
CA GLY A 415 -1.58 10.22 -3.58
C GLY A 415 -2.37 9.28 -4.49
N GLY A 416 -3.58 9.69 -4.86
CA GLY A 416 -4.44 9.02 -5.84
C GLY A 416 -4.99 10.02 -6.84
N ALA A 417 -5.65 9.55 -7.89
CA ALA A 417 -6.29 10.43 -8.86
C ALA A 417 -7.60 9.83 -9.34
N VAL A 418 -8.58 10.68 -9.63
CA VAL A 418 -9.75 10.28 -10.42
C VAL A 418 -9.31 10.20 -11.87
N THR A 419 -9.34 9.01 -12.44
CA THR A 419 -8.76 8.71 -13.76
C THR A 419 -9.83 8.12 -14.69
N ASP A 420 -9.83 8.55 -15.94
CA ASP A 420 -10.65 7.90 -16.97
C ASP A 420 -10.09 6.50 -17.28
N PRO A 421 -10.80 5.41 -16.94
CA PRO A 421 -10.30 4.05 -17.15
C PRO A 421 -10.20 3.65 -18.63
N ARG A 422 -10.70 4.47 -19.55
CA ARG A 422 -10.61 4.23 -21.00
C ARG A 422 -9.27 4.70 -21.56
N THR A 423 -8.74 5.81 -21.04
CA THR A 423 -7.60 6.54 -21.65
C THR A 423 -6.40 6.71 -20.72
N GLY A 424 -6.61 6.61 -19.40
CA GLY A 424 -5.60 6.96 -18.41
C GLY A 424 -5.47 8.47 -18.15
N GLU A 425 -6.39 9.32 -18.68
CA GLU A 425 -6.40 10.75 -18.35
C GLU A 425 -6.76 10.98 -16.88
N MET A 426 -5.86 11.58 -16.12
CA MET A 426 -6.10 11.98 -14.74
C MET A 426 -6.88 13.28 -14.70
N MET A 427 -8.04 13.27 -14.09
CA MET A 427 -8.97 14.40 -14.04
C MET A 427 -8.85 15.20 -12.77
N LYS A 428 -8.51 14.56 -11.66
CA LYS A 428 -8.34 15.18 -10.34
C LYS A 428 -7.30 14.44 -9.54
N GLY A 429 -6.23 15.11 -9.14
CA GLY A 429 -5.31 14.64 -8.12
C GLY A 429 -5.91 14.79 -6.73
N HIS A 430 -5.73 13.77 -5.89
CA HIS A 430 -6.22 13.72 -4.52
C HIS A 430 -5.14 13.15 -3.61
N VAL A 431 -4.57 14.00 -2.76
CA VAL A 431 -3.48 13.63 -1.84
C VAL A 431 -4.00 13.67 -0.41
N ILE A 432 -3.66 12.66 0.38
CA ILE A 432 -3.95 12.60 1.81
C ILE A 432 -2.66 12.46 2.61
N LEU A 433 -2.39 13.44 3.46
CA LEU A 433 -1.21 13.51 4.32
C LEU A 433 -1.58 13.27 5.79
N GLY A 434 -0.97 12.26 6.41
CA GLY A 434 -1.23 11.90 7.79
C GLY A 434 -0.54 12.84 8.78
N SER A 435 -1.29 13.43 9.71
CA SER A 435 -0.79 14.43 10.67
C SER A 435 0.26 13.88 11.64
N LEU A 436 0.17 12.60 12.03
CA LEU A 436 1.13 11.99 12.96
C LEU A 436 2.48 11.64 12.34
N ARG A 437 2.66 11.92 11.03
CA ARG A 437 3.97 11.81 10.38
C ARG A 437 4.99 12.74 11.04
N ALA A 438 4.62 14.00 11.25
CA ALA A 438 5.46 14.98 11.92
C ALA A 438 5.93 14.51 13.31
N ARG A 439 5.03 13.84 14.07
CA ARG A 439 5.38 13.29 15.39
C ARG A 439 6.48 12.22 15.31
N GLN A 440 6.42 11.31 14.34
CA GLN A 440 7.43 10.27 14.18
C GLN A 440 8.81 10.84 13.86
N ASP A 441 8.86 11.73 12.89
CA ASP A 441 10.13 12.36 12.50
C ASP A 441 10.69 13.22 13.66
N PHE A 442 9.79 13.81 14.46
CA PHE A 442 10.18 14.55 15.66
C PHE A 442 10.83 13.64 16.72
N LEU A 443 10.26 12.45 17.00
CA LEU A 443 10.85 11.47 17.92
C LEU A 443 12.23 10.99 17.46
N ILE A 444 12.40 10.75 16.15
CA ILE A 444 13.71 10.40 15.56
C ILE A 444 14.70 11.55 15.82
N GLY A 445 14.30 12.78 15.53
CA GLY A 445 15.14 13.96 15.71
C GLY A 445 15.48 14.22 17.18
N GLU A 446 14.51 14.12 18.09
CA GLU A 446 14.74 14.27 19.54
C GLU A 446 15.77 13.24 20.05
N GLY A 447 15.63 12.00 19.63
CA GLY A 447 16.53 10.94 20.05
C GLY A 447 17.96 11.10 19.53
N LEU A 448 18.12 11.60 18.32
CA LEU A 448 19.42 11.81 17.69
C LEU A 448 20.12 13.10 18.15
N ASP A 449 19.38 14.20 18.25
CA ASP A 449 19.90 15.53 18.60
C ASP A 449 19.97 15.80 20.12
N GLN A 450 19.10 15.15 20.89
CA GLN A 450 18.94 15.31 22.36
C GLN A 450 18.92 16.80 22.76
N PRO A 451 17.92 17.55 22.28
CA PRO A 451 17.99 19.01 22.26
C PRO A 451 17.78 19.69 23.62
N TYR A 452 17.43 18.94 24.69
CA TYR A 452 16.96 19.51 25.97
C TYR A 452 18.05 19.52 27.04
N ALA A 453 19.19 20.15 26.78
CA ALA A 453 20.30 20.25 27.76
C ALA A 453 19.88 20.91 29.08
N THR A 454 19.05 21.96 29.02
CA THR A 454 18.46 22.59 30.21
C THR A 454 17.00 22.14 30.44
N GLY A 455 16.40 21.45 29.48
CA GLY A 455 15.05 20.89 29.51
C GLY A 455 13.95 21.82 29.02
N THR A 456 14.26 23.01 28.54
CA THR A 456 13.28 24.03 28.11
C THR A 456 13.46 24.51 26.67
N GLU A 457 14.43 23.98 25.95
CA GLU A 457 14.76 24.32 24.59
C GLU A 457 13.59 23.98 23.62
N LYS A 458 13.48 24.76 22.54
CA LYS A 458 12.42 24.61 21.55
C LYS A 458 12.67 23.51 20.50
N ALA A 459 13.82 22.84 20.55
CA ALA A 459 14.25 21.82 19.59
C ALA A 459 14.18 22.29 18.12
N GLU A 460 14.64 23.51 17.83
CA GLU A 460 14.49 24.17 16.51
C GLU A 460 15.15 23.35 15.38
N ARG A 461 16.29 22.68 15.64
CA ARG A 461 16.96 21.82 14.65
C ARG A 461 16.11 20.60 14.30
N VAL A 462 15.47 19.99 15.31
CA VAL A 462 14.54 18.87 15.12
C VAL A 462 13.33 19.32 14.31
N GLN A 463 12.75 20.48 14.66
CA GLN A 463 11.63 21.06 13.91
C GLN A 463 12.01 21.33 12.45
N ALA A 464 13.21 21.87 12.18
CA ALA A 464 13.68 22.10 10.82
C ALA A 464 13.81 20.79 10.02
N MET A 465 14.36 19.73 10.62
CA MET A 465 14.42 18.39 10.04
C MET A 465 13.02 17.84 9.67
N VAL A 466 12.06 17.96 10.61
CA VAL A 466 10.68 17.53 10.38
C VAL A 466 10.03 18.28 9.22
N LEU A 467 10.21 19.60 9.14
CA LEU A 467 9.65 20.42 8.06
C LEU A 467 10.30 20.09 6.72
N ALA A 468 11.61 19.79 6.68
CA ALA A 468 12.28 19.31 5.47
C ALA A 468 11.66 17.99 4.99
N ARG A 469 11.36 17.06 5.90
CA ARG A 469 10.68 15.81 5.56
C ARG A 469 9.26 16.03 5.04
N ILE A 470 8.49 16.95 5.66
CA ILE A 470 7.13 17.28 5.20
C ILE A 470 7.14 17.87 3.79
N ARG A 471 8.12 18.71 3.44
CA ARG A 471 8.29 19.23 2.08
C ARG A 471 8.53 18.10 1.08
N GLN A 472 9.45 17.20 1.39
CA GLN A 472 9.77 16.07 0.53
C GLN A 472 8.57 15.11 0.41
N LEU A 473 7.84 14.86 1.49
CA LEU A 473 6.63 14.04 1.47
C LEU A 473 5.52 14.66 0.61
N ALA A 474 5.31 15.98 0.70
CA ALA A 474 4.33 16.67 -0.15
C ALA A 474 4.67 16.55 -1.63
N ALA A 475 5.95 16.70 -2.00
CA ALA A 475 6.40 16.46 -3.37
C ALA A 475 6.17 15.01 -3.79
N HIS A 476 6.49 14.04 -2.93
CA HIS A 476 6.33 12.61 -3.19
C HIS A 476 4.87 12.23 -3.50
N GLU A 477 3.93 12.56 -2.60
CA GLU A 477 2.52 12.20 -2.77
C GLU A 477 1.88 12.88 -3.99
N VAL A 478 2.28 14.11 -4.29
CA VAL A 478 1.86 14.79 -5.52
C VAL A 478 2.43 14.10 -6.76
N GLY A 479 3.66 13.58 -6.70
CA GLY A 479 4.25 12.80 -7.78
C GLY A 479 3.39 11.62 -8.22
N HIS A 480 2.76 10.91 -7.26
CA HIS A 480 1.80 9.85 -7.56
C HIS A 480 0.59 10.38 -8.34
N THR A 481 0.10 11.54 -7.97
CA THR A 481 -1.05 12.16 -8.66
C THR A 481 -0.66 12.84 -9.97
N LEU A 482 0.62 12.90 -10.30
CA LEU A 482 1.16 13.23 -11.63
C LEU A 482 1.45 12.00 -12.48
N GLY A 483 1.18 10.79 -11.97
CA GLY A 483 1.29 9.52 -12.67
C GLY A 483 2.54 8.70 -12.35
N MET A 484 3.41 9.15 -11.44
CA MET A 484 4.68 8.48 -11.18
C MET A 484 4.60 7.42 -10.10
N ALA A 485 5.24 6.28 -10.36
CA ALA A 485 5.48 5.21 -9.39
C ALA A 485 6.74 5.50 -8.55
N HIS A 486 6.92 4.76 -7.45
CA HIS A 486 8.14 4.84 -6.65
C HIS A 486 9.40 4.51 -7.46
N ASN A 487 10.50 5.22 -7.21
CA ASN A 487 11.81 4.92 -7.77
C ASN A 487 12.83 4.64 -6.66
N TYR A 488 12.88 3.40 -6.18
CA TYR A 488 13.69 2.98 -5.04
C TYR A 488 15.18 2.74 -5.34
N ILE A 489 15.62 2.84 -6.58
CA ILE A 489 17.05 2.82 -6.91
C ILE A 489 17.70 4.20 -6.76
N SER A 490 16.91 5.22 -6.54
CA SER A 490 17.33 6.62 -6.45
C SER A 490 18.35 6.88 -5.33
N SER A 491 18.20 6.23 -4.16
CA SER A 491 19.14 6.31 -3.04
C SER A 491 20.56 5.93 -3.47
N ALA A 492 20.70 4.81 -4.22
CA ALA A 492 21.97 4.33 -4.75
C ALA A 492 22.54 5.20 -5.89
N GLN A 493 21.75 6.11 -6.44
CA GLN A 493 22.12 7.06 -7.51
C GLN A 493 22.33 8.49 -6.99
N GLY A 494 22.40 8.69 -5.67
CA GLY A 494 22.61 10.00 -5.06
C GLY A 494 21.30 10.78 -4.78
N ARG A 495 20.23 10.10 -4.41
CA ARG A 495 18.92 10.68 -4.08
C ARG A 495 18.32 11.46 -5.25
N THR A 496 18.27 10.84 -6.41
CA THR A 496 17.90 11.47 -7.67
C THR A 496 16.40 11.66 -7.88
N SER A 497 15.55 11.19 -6.95
CA SER A 497 14.08 11.26 -7.09
C SER A 497 13.39 11.49 -5.76
N VAL A 498 12.37 12.37 -5.75
CA VAL A 498 11.45 12.52 -4.62
C VAL A 498 10.50 11.31 -4.50
N MET A 499 10.40 10.48 -5.55
CA MET A 499 9.59 9.26 -5.56
C MET A 499 10.25 8.08 -4.84
N ASP A 500 11.36 8.31 -4.16
CA ASP A 500 11.99 7.39 -3.20
C ASP A 500 11.45 7.60 -1.78
N TYR A 501 11.73 6.64 -0.89
CA TYR A 501 11.52 6.78 0.55
C TYR A 501 12.85 7.04 1.23
N PRO A 502 13.26 8.31 1.41
CA PRO A 502 14.57 8.61 1.95
C PRO A 502 14.62 8.35 3.46
N HIS A 503 15.65 7.63 3.91
CA HIS A 503 16.06 7.67 5.32
C HIS A 503 16.71 9.02 5.62
N PRO A 504 16.54 9.61 6.81
CA PRO A 504 17.25 10.84 7.14
C PRO A 504 18.77 10.63 7.05
N MET A 505 19.45 11.49 6.30
CA MET A 505 20.91 11.48 6.17
C MET A 505 21.51 12.10 7.43
N ILE A 506 21.88 11.25 8.34
CA ILE A 506 22.50 11.65 9.60
C ILE A 506 24.02 11.52 9.44
N SER A 507 24.77 12.55 9.84
CA SER A 507 26.22 12.55 9.82
C SER A 507 26.81 12.78 11.22
N LEU A 508 28.14 12.67 11.33
CA LEU A 508 28.85 13.05 12.55
C LEU A 508 29.68 14.30 12.27
N LYS A 509 29.61 15.25 13.18
CA LYS A 509 30.50 16.41 13.20
C LYS A 509 31.91 15.99 13.57
N THR A 510 32.90 16.89 13.36
CA THR A 510 34.31 16.64 13.70
C THR A 510 34.54 16.34 15.20
N ASN A 511 33.68 16.83 16.07
CA ASN A 511 33.71 16.55 17.51
C ASN A 511 32.98 15.23 17.89
N GLY A 512 32.46 14.50 16.90
CA GLY A 512 31.72 13.25 17.08
C GLY A 512 30.26 13.42 17.48
N ASP A 513 29.70 14.63 17.50
CA ASP A 513 28.28 14.86 17.72
C ASP A 513 27.47 14.50 16.48
N VAL A 514 26.24 14.04 16.69
CA VAL A 514 25.29 13.77 15.63
C VAL A 514 24.88 15.07 14.95
N ASP A 515 24.82 15.06 13.62
CA ASP A 515 24.34 16.16 12.80
C ASP A 515 23.12 15.77 11.98
N ILE A 516 21.99 16.44 12.23
CA ILE A 516 20.71 16.26 11.58
C ILE A 516 20.39 17.39 10.59
N THR A 517 21.31 18.30 10.32
CA THR A 517 21.05 19.56 9.59
C THR A 517 20.62 19.32 8.14
N ASN A 518 21.26 18.38 7.46
CA ASN A 518 21.00 18.04 6.05
C ASN A 518 20.34 16.67 5.90
N ALA A 519 19.37 16.37 6.79
CA ALA A 519 18.74 15.07 6.81
C ALA A 519 17.97 14.74 5.52
N TYR A 520 17.43 15.72 4.83
CA TYR A 520 16.65 15.55 3.61
C TYR A 520 17.06 16.57 2.54
N GLU A 521 17.02 16.14 1.28
CA GLU A 521 17.28 17.00 0.12
C GLU A 521 16.18 18.03 -0.09
N THR A 522 16.51 19.11 -0.80
CA THR A 522 15.59 20.19 -1.13
C THR A 522 15.44 20.28 -2.64
N GLY A 523 14.22 20.40 -3.13
CA GLY A 523 13.90 20.49 -4.55
C GLY A 523 13.60 19.13 -5.19
N ILE A 524 13.43 19.17 -6.52
CA ILE A 524 13.08 17.99 -7.31
C ILE A 524 14.35 17.27 -7.80
N GLY A 525 14.29 15.94 -7.87
CA GLY A 525 15.44 15.15 -8.31
C GLY A 525 15.67 15.16 -9.82
N GLU A 526 16.87 14.77 -10.23
CA GLU A 526 17.25 14.70 -11.66
C GLU A 526 16.44 13.62 -12.41
N TRP A 527 16.14 12.50 -11.75
CA TRP A 527 15.25 11.50 -12.33
C TRP A 527 13.82 12.02 -12.51
N ASP A 528 13.31 12.80 -11.56
CA ASP A 528 11.96 13.38 -11.65
C ASP A 528 11.81 14.32 -12.85
N LYS A 529 12.87 15.07 -13.18
CA LYS A 529 12.92 15.88 -14.40
C LYS A 529 12.85 15.03 -15.67
N VAL A 530 13.53 13.87 -15.67
CA VAL A 530 13.46 12.89 -16.77
C VAL A 530 12.04 12.33 -16.88
N ALA A 531 11.46 11.88 -15.76
CA ALA A 531 10.12 11.30 -15.73
C ALA A 531 9.06 12.29 -16.24
N VAL A 532 9.07 13.54 -15.75
CA VAL A 532 8.15 14.58 -16.24
C VAL A 532 8.40 14.92 -17.71
N THR A 533 9.66 14.97 -18.16
CA THR A 533 9.97 15.21 -19.57
C THR A 533 9.42 14.08 -20.43
N TRP A 534 9.57 12.82 -20.03
CA TRP A 534 9.01 11.68 -20.74
C TRP A 534 7.47 11.67 -20.67
N GLY A 535 6.87 11.94 -19.53
CA GLY A 535 5.42 11.87 -19.32
C GLY A 535 4.64 13.03 -19.96
N TYR A 536 5.20 14.24 -19.92
CA TYR A 536 4.49 15.47 -20.28
C TYR A 536 5.14 16.26 -21.42
N GLY A 537 6.39 15.98 -21.79
CA GLY A 537 7.03 16.65 -22.92
C GLY A 537 6.26 16.41 -24.22
N GLU A 538 6.15 17.45 -25.05
CA GLU A 538 5.57 17.35 -26.39
C GLU A 538 6.68 17.37 -27.44
N PHE A 539 6.69 16.34 -28.27
CA PHE A 539 7.76 16.10 -29.24
C PHE A 539 7.20 16.13 -30.65
N PRO A 540 7.60 17.09 -31.48
CA PRO A 540 7.19 17.11 -32.88
C PRO A 540 7.85 15.97 -33.68
N GLY A 541 7.13 15.38 -34.62
CA GLY A 541 7.61 14.28 -35.48
C GLY A 541 7.47 12.88 -34.86
N ASP A 542 8.54 12.09 -34.88
CA ASP A 542 8.52 10.72 -34.31
C ASP A 542 8.62 10.75 -32.78
N GLU A 543 7.48 10.85 -32.14
CA GLU A 543 7.36 10.91 -30.68
C GLU A 543 8.01 9.69 -30.00
N LYS A 544 7.76 8.48 -30.51
CA LYS A 544 8.27 7.23 -29.91
C LYS A 544 9.80 7.22 -29.86
N LYS A 545 10.46 7.64 -30.94
CA LYS A 545 11.92 7.76 -30.98
C LYS A 545 12.45 8.81 -30.03
N GLN A 546 11.76 9.94 -29.88
CA GLN A 546 12.18 11.01 -29.01
C GLN A 546 12.01 10.62 -27.51
N LEU A 547 10.91 9.94 -27.16
CA LEU A 547 10.68 9.38 -25.83
C LEU A 547 11.75 8.33 -25.46
N ASP A 548 12.11 7.43 -26.39
CA ASP A 548 13.20 6.49 -26.19
C ASP A 548 14.53 7.21 -25.97
N SER A 549 14.81 8.27 -26.73
CA SER A 549 16.04 9.06 -26.57
C SER A 549 16.15 9.73 -25.20
N VAL A 550 15.03 10.16 -24.60
CA VAL A 550 15.00 10.72 -23.22
C VAL A 550 15.48 9.66 -22.23
N LEU A 551 14.98 8.42 -22.31
CA LEU A 551 15.34 7.33 -21.38
C LEU A 551 16.76 6.81 -21.61
N VAL A 552 17.21 6.74 -22.87
CA VAL A 552 18.59 6.39 -23.21
C VAL A 552 19.57 7.42 -22.66
N ALA A 553 19.29 8.70 -22.83
CA ALA A 553 20.12 9.79 -22.30
C ALA A 553 20.13 9.82 -20.77
N ALA A 554 19.03 9.51 -20.11
CA ALA A 554 18.96 9.36 -18.66
C ALA A 554 19.87 8.24 -18.16
N ARG A 555 19.78 7.07 -18.79
CA ARG A 555 20.64 5.92 -18.45
C ARG A 555 22.13 6.24 -18.66
N ALA A 556 22.50 6.94 -19.71
CA ALA A 556 23.88 7.36 -19.96
C ALA A 556 24.44 8.25 -18.82
N LYS A 557 23.56 8.91 -18.06
CA LYS A 557 23.89 9.67 -16.84
C LYS A 557 23.82 8.83 -15.56
N GLY A 558 23.58 7.52 -15.65
CA GLY A 558 23.39 6.63 -14.50
C GLY A 558 22.00 6.71 -13.86
N LEU A 559 21.05 7.41 -14.45
CA LEU A 559 19.67 7.53 -13.95
C LEU A 559 18.84 6.39 -14.51
N THR A 560 18.32 5.53 -13.63
CA THR A 560 17.48 4.37 -13.96
C THR A 560 16.27 4.28 -13.03
N PHE A 561 15.40 3.31 -13.31
CA PHE A 561 14.15 3.10 -12.60
C PHE A 561 14.00 1.64 -12.16
N LEU A 562 13.77 1.42 -10.87
CA LEU A 562 13.30 0.17 -10.26
C LEU A 562 12.31 0.52 -9.14
N THR A 563 11.24 -0.27 -9.01
CA THR A 563 10.07 0.10 -8.21
C THR A 563 9.74 -0.90 -7.09
N ASP A 564 8.51 -0.88 -6.61
CA ASP A 564 8.01 -1.66 -5.48
C ASP A 564 8.27 -3.16 -5.59
N GLN A 565 8.05 -3.76 -6.76
CA GLN A 565 8.30 -5.19 -6.99
C GLN A 565 9.78 -5.59 -6.80
N ASP A 566 10.70 -4.64 -6.98
CA ASP A 566 12.15 -4.85 -6.86
C ASP A 566 12.65 -4.55 -5.44
N ALA A 567 11.90 -3.75 -4.68
CA ALA A 567 12.31 -3.23 -3.37
C ALA A 567 11.56 -3.87 -2.19
N ARG A 568 10.22 -4.01 -2.25
CA ARG A 568 9.39 -4.39 -1.10
C ARG A 568 9.42 -5.87 -0.70
N PRO A 569 9.51 -6.86 -1.61
CA PRO A 569 9.55 -8.26 -1.17
C PRO A 569 10.76 -8.53 -0.27
N VAL A 570 10.56 -9.26 0.84
CA VAL A 570 11.66 -9.71 1.72
C VAL A 570 12.72 -10.48 0.93
N SER A 571 12.29 -11.22 -0.08
CA SER A 571 13.11 -11.97 -1.02
C SER A 571 13.77 -11.13 -2.11
N SER A 572 13.52 -9.82 -2.18
CA SER A 572 14.07 -8.94 -3.23
C SER A 572 15.54 -9.21 -3.50
N ALA A 573 15.88 -9.24 -4.78
CA ALA A 573 17.23 -9.57 -5.24
C ALA A 573 18.09 -8.34 -5.56
N SER A 574 17.49 -7.18 -5.80
CA SER A 574 18.23 -5.97 -6.18
C SER A 574 19.03 -5.42 -4.98
N PRO A 575 20.37 -5.39 -5.03
CA PRO A 575 21.18 -4.87 -3.94
C PRO A 575 21.20 -3.34 -3.85
N ASN A 576 20.65 -2.66 -4.85
CA ASN A 576 20.68 -1.20 -4.98
C ASN A 576 19.27 -0.59 -4.92
N THR A 577 18.27 -1.38 -4.50
CA THR A 577 16.86 -0.93 -4.51
C THR A 577 16.24 -1.25 -3.16
N HIS A 578 16.02 -0.22 -2.35
CA HIS A 578 15.49 -0.41 -1.01
C HIS A 578 14.71 0.83 -0.54
N LEU A 579 13.87 0.65 0.48
CA LEU A 579 13.11 1.70 1.15
C LEU A 579 13.89 2.17 2.38
N TRP A 580 13.93 3.48 2.62
CA TRP A 580 14.57 4.11 3.79
C TRP A 580 16.05 3.74 3.93
N ASP A 581 16.75 3.71 2.81
CA ASP A 581 18.21 3.60 2.76
C ASP A 581 18.86 4.89 2.25
N ASN A 582 20.18 4.89 2.22
CA ASN A 582 21.01 5.95 1.70
C ASN A 582 22.27 5.34 1.07
N GLY A 583 22.93 6.12 0.23
CA GLY A 583 24.25 5.83 -0.27
C GLY A 583 24.30 4.78 -1.38
N VAL A 584 25.42 4.77 -2.12
CA VAL A 584 25.61 3.90 -3.28
C VAL A 584 25.94 2.45 -2.95
N ASP A 585 26.31 2.15 -1.69
CA ASP A 585 26.65 0.81 -1.23
C ASP A 585 26.02 0.52 0.14
N ALA A 586 25.07 -0.40 0.15
CA ALA A 586 24.29 -0.74 1.34
C ALA A 586 25.11 -1.25 2.53
N VAL A 587 26.23 -1.94 2.27
CA VAL A 587 27.09 -2.47 3.34
C VAL A 587 27.91 -1.34 3.99
N THR A 588 28.44 -0.44 3.18
CA THR A 588 29.15 0.76 3.65
C THR A 588 28.20 1.65 4.48
N GLU A 589 26.96 1.81 4.00
CA GLU A 589 25.98 2.61 4.71
C GLU A 589 25.53 1.95 6.03
N LEU A 590 25.37 0.63 6.07
CA LEU A 590 25.11 -0.08 7.32
C LEU A 590 26.22 0.18 8.35
N LYS A 591 27.49 0.05 7.98
CA LYS A 591 28.62 0.31 8.87
C LYS A 591 28.64 1.76 9.36
N ARG A 592 28.40 2.71 8.46
CA ARG A 592 28.29 4.14 8.78
C ARG A 592 27.16 4.39 9.79
N MET A 593 25.99 3.79 9.56
CA MET A 593 24.84 3.95 10.44
C MET A 593 25.05 3.31 11.81
N MET A 594 25.76 2.18 11.89
CA MET A 594 26.14 1.57 13.15
C MET A 594 27.00 2.54 13.99
N THR A 595 27.95 3.25 13.36
CA THR A 595 28.78 4.27 14.03
C THR A 595 27.92 5.45 14.51
N VAL A 596 26.97 5.96 13.71
CA VAL A 596 26.04 7.03 14.11
C VAL A 596 25.19 6.59 15.31
N ARG A 597 24.63 5.37 15.24
CA ARG A 597 23.81 4.78 16.30
C ARG A 597 24.58 4.64 17.62
N GLU A 598 25.81 4.12 17.55
CA GLU A 598 26.69 3.99 18.70
C GLU A 598 26.91 5.35 19.38
N ARG A 599 27.22 6.38 18.61
CA ARG A 599 27.40 7.76 19.14
C ARG A 599 26.13 8.31 19.75
N ALA A 600 24.98 8.13 19.10
CA ALA A 600 23.70 8.56 19.64
C ALA A 600 23.38 7.87 20.98
N LEU A 601 23.54 6.53 21.06
CA LEU A 601 23.25 5.74 22.26
C LEU A 601 24.23 6.03 23.42
N THR A 602 25.51 6.30 23.13
CA THR A 602 26.51 6.62 24.13
C THR A 602 26.17 7.90 24.91
N LYS A 603 25.51 8.86 24.24
CA LYS A 603 25.09 10.15 24.83
C LYS A 603 23.63 10.14 25.26
N PHE A 604 22.88 9.09 24.95
CA PHE A 604 21.44 9.05 25.15
C PHE A 604 21.07 9.06 26.65
N GLY A 605 20.14 9.95 27.02
CA GLY A 605 19.69 10.10 28.41
C GLY A 605 18.55 11.12 28.53
N GLU A 606 18.34 11.66 29.75
CA GLU A 606 17.24 12.56 30.05
C GLU A 606 17.19 13.83 29.21
N THR A 607 18.30 14.23 28.58
CA THR A 607 18.34 15.36 27.64
C THR A 607 17.59 15.10 26.33
N ALA A 608 17.13 13.87 26.07
CA ALA A 608 16.28 13.53 24.95
C ALA A 608 14.78 13.84 25.19
N ILE A 609 14.40 14.16 26.46
CA ILE A 609 13.02 14.52 26.81
C ILE A 609 12.96 15.86 27.55
N LYS A 610 11.82 16.55 27.49
CA LYS A 610 11.63 17.86 28.14
C LYS A 610 11.64 17.74 29.67
N ARG A 611 12.14 18.76 30.33
CA ARG A 611 12.06 18.86 31.79
C ARG A 611 10.60 18.77 32.24
N GLY A 612 10.35 17.91 33.25
CA GLY A 612 9.01 17.65 33.76
C GLY A 612 8.24 16.57 33.05
N ALA A 613 8.76 16.03 31.92
CA ALA A 613 8.22 14.83 31.35
C ALA A 613 8.50 13.60 32.23
N PRO A 614 7.59 12.63 32.34
CA PRO A 614 7.87 11.38 33.06
C PRO A 614 9.08 10.67 32.47
N MET A 615 10.05 10.26 33.30
CA MET A 615 11.26 9.56 32.85
C MET A 615 10.95 8.31 32.04
N ALA A 616 9.80 7.66 32.24
CA ALA A 616 9.37 6.50 31.46
C ALA A 616 9.11 6.82 29.98
N THR A 617 8.87 8.10 29.61
CA THR A 617 8.71 8.53 28.21
C THR A 617 10.06 8.57 27.45
N LEU A 618 11.18 8.44 28.15
CA LEU A 618 12.48 8.27 27.52
C LEU A 618 12.54 7.01 26.63
N GLU A 619 11.75 5.97 26.98
CA GLU A 619 11.63 4.77 26.15
C GLU A 619 11.01 5.07 24.78
N ASP A 620 10.04 6.01 24.69
CA ASP A 620 9.40 6.37 23.41
C ASP A 620 10.43 6.95 22.41
N VAL A 621 11.41 7.68 22.91
CA VAL A 621 12.48 8.30 22.12
C VAL A 621 13.64 7.33 21.88
N LEU A 622 13.87 6.37 22.79
CA LEU A 622 14.91 5.35 22.66
C LEU A 622 14.65 4.39 21.50
N VAL A 623 13.39 3.97 21.31
CA VAL A 623 13.03 2.97 20.29
C VAL A 623 13.49 3.37 18.89
N PRO A 624 13.20 4.57 18.34
CA PRO A 624 13.65 4.97 17.02
C PRO A 624 15.17 5.10 16.91
N VAL A 625 15.88 5.48 17.95
CA VAL A 625 17.34 5.56 17.97
C VAL A 625 17.97 4.16 17.97
N TYR A 626 17.45 3.28 18.83
CA TYR A 626 17.95 1.91 18.90
C TYR A 626 17.76 1.15 17.58
N LEU A 627 16.59 1.32 16.95
CA LEU A 627 16.23 0.68 15.69
C LEU A 627 16.66 1.48 14.43
N HIS A 628 17.43 2.55 14.58
CA HIS A 628 17.75 3.47 13.49
C HIS A 628 18.41 2.81 12.28
N HIS A 629 19.18 1.75 12.50
CA HIS A 629 19.93 0.97 11.49
C HIS A 629 19.14 -0.17 10.84
N ARG A 630 17.90 -0.42 11.25
CA ARG A 630 17.14 -1.61 10.81
C ARG A 630 16.95 -1.70 9.28
N TYR A 631 16.74 -0.57 8.62
CA TYR A 631 16.56 -0.54 7.16
C TYR A 631 17.86 -0.75 6.41
N GLN A 632 18.98 -0.32 6.98
CA GLN A 632 20.32 -0.59 6.43
C GLN A 632 20.69 -2.06 6.58
N ILE A 633 20.22 -2.75 7.62
CA ILE A 633 20.33 -4.22 7.73
C ILE A 633 19.59 -4.88 6.56
N GLU A 634 18.34 -4.48 6.32
CA GLU A 634 17.54 -5.03 5.23
C GLU A 634 18.18 -4.77 3.86
N ALA A 635 18.67 -3.55 3.62
CA ALA A 635 19.40 -3.19 2.39
C ALA A 635 20.67 -4.04 2.19
N ALA A 636 21.49 -4.19 3.23
CA ALA A 636 22.70 -5.01 3.18
C ALA A 636 22.40 -6.49 2.94
N ILE A 637 21.31 -7.01 3.50
CA ILE A 637 20.87 -8.40 3.30
C ILE A 637 20.52 -8.67 1.83
N LYS A 638 20.05 -7.69 1.06
CA LYS A 638 19.76 -7.84 -0.38
C LYS A 638 21.03 -8.09 -1.23
N VAL A 639 22.20 -7.75 -0.72
CA VAL A 639 23.49 -8.06 -1.34
C VAL A 639 23.76 -9.58 -1.34
N VAL A 640 23.28 -10.30 -0.30
CA VAL A 640 23.45 -11.75 -0.15
C VAL A 640 22.51 -12.51 -1.10
N GLY A 641 23.06 -13.28 -2.01
CA GLY A 641 22.33 -13.88 -3.12
C GLY A 641 21.74 -12.82 -4.06
N GLY A 642 22.30 -11.62 -4.09
CA GLY A 642 21.81 -10.49 -4.85
C GLY A 642 22.05 -10.62 -6.36
N VAL A 643 21.23 -9.89 -7.14
CA VAL A 643 21.31 -9.80 -8.60
C VAL A 643 21.15 -8.34 -9.02
N THR A 644 22.10 -7.82 -9.76
CA THR A 644 22.02 -6.49 -10.37
C THR A 644 21.36 -6.61 -11.74
N TYR A 645 20.35 -5.81 -12.00
CA TYR A 645 19.60 -5.76 -13.26
C TYR A 645 18.97 -4.39 -13.48
N ALA A 646 18.45 -4.18 -14.68
CA ALA A 646 17.62 -3.04 -15.04
C ALA A 646 16.45 -3.51 -15.91
N TYR A 647 15.41 -2.71 -16.05
CA TYR A 647 14.39 -2.94 -17.07
C TYR A 647 14.99 -2.63 -18.45
N THR A 648 14.95 -3.63 -19.33
CA THR A 648 15.66 -3.59 -20.63
C THR A 648 14.70 -3.77 -21.77
N MET A 649 15.03 -3.19 -22.92
CA MET A 649 14.32 -3.37 -24.18
C MET A 649 15.21 -4.09 -25.18
N ARG A 650 14.62 -4.92 -26.05
CA ARG A 650 15.38 -5.58 -27.10
C ARG A 650 16.11 -4.55 -27.98
N GLY A 651 17.42 -4.65 -28.03
CA GLY A 651 18.28 -3.77 -28.84
C GLY A 651 18.79 -2.53 -28.11
N ASP A 652 18.52 -2.37 -26.81
CA ASP A 652 19.02 -1.24 -26.01
C ASP A 652 20.47 -1.39 -25.52
N GLY A 653 21.11 -2.53 -25.82
CA GLY A 653 22.50 -2.80 -25.51
C GLY A 653 22.80 -3.00 -24.02
N VAL A 654 21.79 -3.13 -23.18
CA VAL A 654 21.96 -3.34 -21.72
C VAL A 654 22.25 -4.80 -21.44
N ALA A 655 23.25 -5.04 -20.59
CA ALA A 655 23.59 -6.39 -20.15
C ALA A 655 22.44 -7.03 -19.36
N GLY A 656 22.34 -8.36 -19.44
CA GLY A 656 21.39 -9.14 -18.66
C GLY A 656 21.69 -9.08 -17.15
N PRO A 657 20.88 -9.77 -16.31
CA PRO A 657 21.06 -9.80 -14.87
C PRO A 657 22.39 -10.46 -14.49
N VAL A 658 23.10 -9.89 -13.50
CA VAL A 658 24.40 -10.35 -13.03
C VAL A 658 24.35 -10.59 -11.52
N SER A 659 24.80 -11.76 -11.06
CA SER A 659 24.92 -12.05 -9.62
C SER A 659 25.94 -11.11 -8.96
N VAL A 660 25.64 -10.70 -7.73
CA VAL A 660 26.58 -9.90 -6.93
C VAL A 660 27.88 -10.70 -6.71
N PRO A 661 29.07 -10.11 -6.94
CA PRO A 661 30.35 -10.81 -6.76
C PRO A 661 30.52 -11.40 -5.36
N ALA A 662 31.15 -12.58 -5.25
CA ALA A 662 31.33 -13.31 -4.00
C ALA A 662 31.99 -12.48 -2.89
N ALA A 663 33.00 -11.68 -3.22
CA ALA A 663 33.68 -10.80 -2.24
C ALA A 663 32.68 -9.79 -1.60
N ARG A 664 31.79 -9.18 -2.39
CA ARG A 664 30.76 -8.23 -1.87
C ARG A 664 29.72 -8.96 -1.03
N GLN A 665 29.26 -10.15 -1.45
CA GLN A 665 28.33 -10.97 -0.67
C GLN A 665 28.94 -11.36 0.69
N ASN A 666 30.20 -11.82 0.70
CA ASN A 666 30.92 -12.20 1.92
C ASN A 666 31.06 -10.99 2.87
N THR A 667 31.41 -9.81 2.34
CA THR A 667 31.54 -8.57 3.13
C THR A 667 30.17 -8.19 3.75
N ALA A 668 29.07 -8.42 3.03
CA ALA A 668 27.74 -8.19 3.54
C ALA A 668 27.37 -9.16 4.68
N ILE A 669 27.66 -10.46 4.52
CA ILE A 669 27.42 -11.48 5.56
C ILE A 669 28.19 -11.12 6.84
N ASP A 670 29.45 -10.70 6.75
CA ASP A 670 30.24 -10.29 7.91
C ASP A 670 29.67 -9.05 8.59
N ALA A 671 29.28 -8.04 7.81
CA ALA A 671 28.69 -6.83 8.38
C ALA A 671 27.34 -7.10 9.08
N ILE A 672 26.53 -8.01 8.52
CA ILE A 672 25.25 -8.43 9.13
C ILE A 672 25.52 -9.23 10.41
N ALA A 673 26.50 -10.12 10.42
CA ALA A 673 26.89 -10.88 11.61
C ALA A 673 27.43 -9.97 12.72
N ASP A 674 28.18 -8.92 12.36
CA ASP A 674 28.70 -7.92 13.32
C ASP A 674 27.57 -7.15 14.03
N VAL A 675 26.49 -6.81 13.32
CA VAL A 675 25.30 -6.19 13.94
C VAL A 675 24.72 -7.05 15.07
N LEU A 676 24.80 -8.38 14.96
CA LEU A 676 24.30 -9.35 15.93
C LEU A 676 25.26 -9.60 17.11
N SER A 677 26.43 -8.95 17.11
CA SER A 677 27.36 -9.08 18.23
C SER A 677 26.78 -8.50 19.52
N PRO A 678 27.02 -9.12 20.67
CA PRO A 678 26.54 -8.57 21.96
C PRO A 678 26.93 -7.11 22.19
N ALA A 679 28.12 -6.70 21.74
CA ALA A 679 28.60 -5.32 21.86
C ALA A 679 27.70 -4.32 21.11
N ASN A 680 27.20 -4.70 19.95
CA ASN A 680 26.30 -3.86 19.14
C ASN A 680 24.84 -3.92 19.59
N LEU A 681 24.43 -5.01 20.27
CA LEU A 681 23.06 -5.18 20.77
C LEU A 681 22.86 -4.62 22.18
N ALA A 682 23.91 -4.54 22.99
CA ALA A 682 23.81 -4.12 24.38
C ALA A 682 23.45 -2.64 24.51
N LEU A 683 22.55 -2.32 25.43
CA LEU A 683 22.32 -0.97 25.89
C LEU A 683 23.30 -0.59 27.03
N PRO A 684 23.74 0.67 27.09
CA PRO A 684 24.53 1.16 28.24
C PRO A 684 23.79 0.93 29.56
N ARG A 685 24.48 0.39 30.58
CA ARG A 685 23.87 0.15 31.90
C ARG A 685 23.38 1.44 32.56
N SER A 686 24.07 2.55 32.33
CA SER A 686 23.68 3.89 32.79
C SER A 686 22.35 4.33 32.20
N LEU A 687 22.05 3.96 30.94
CA LEU A 687 20.78 4.23 30.29
C LEU A 687 19.67 3.34 30.86
N ILE A 688 19.94 2.03 31.02
CA ILE A 688 18.95 1.10 31.59
C ILE A 688 18.48 1.59 32.98
N ALA A 689 19.41 2.13 33.79
CA ALA A 689 19.10 2.66 35.12
C ALA A 689 18.18 3.90 35.09
N GLN A 690 18.04 4.59 33.96
CA GLN A 690 17.18 5.75 33.78
C GLN A 690 15.76 5.42 33.31
N LEU A 691 15.43 4.14 33.04
CA LEU A 691 14.16 3.70 32.47
C LEU A 691 13.26 3.06 33.54
N PRO A 692 12.48 3.85 34.30
CA PRO A 692 11.57 3.32 35.30
C PRO A 692 10.32 2.71 34.65
N PRO A 693 9.52 1.91 35.41
CA PRO A 693 8.20 1.50 34.97
C PRO A 693 7.31 2.70 34.62
N ARG A 694 6.44 2.51 33.67
CA ARG A 694 5.48 3.54 33.25
C ARG A 694 4.46 3.82 34.35
N PRO A 695 4.21 5.08 34.69
CA PRO A 695 3.21 5.43 35.72
C PRO A 695 1.78 5.25 35.14
N PHE A 696 0.80 5.23 36.04
CA PHE A 696 -0.61 5.25 35.71
C PHE A 696 -0.95 6.42 34.76
N LEU A 697 -1.80 6.19 33.78
CA LEU A 697 -2.15 7.08 32.66
C LEU A 697 -1.07 7.23 31.57
N PHE A 698 0.05 6.54 31.65
CA PHE A 698 1.10 6.49 30.62
C PHE A 698 1.26 5.05 30.09
N GLU A 699 0.16 4.47 29.64
CA GLU A 699 0.12 3.09 29.19
C GLU A 699 1.14 2.80 28.06
N PRO A 700 1.74 1.60 28.02
CA PRO A 700 2.62 1.21 26.93
C PRO A 700 1.83 1.13 25.61
N THR A 701 2.42 1.64 24.56
CA THR A 701 1.86 1.57 23.21
C THR A 701 2.56 0.47 22.39
N ARG A 702 2.02 0.16 21.20
CA ARG A 702 2.68 -0.75 20.24
C ARG A 702 3.98 -0.18 19.66
N GLU A 703 4.31 1.07 19.95
CA GLU A 703 5.54 1.72 19.51
C GLU A 703 6.75 1.38 20.41
N LEU A 704 6.55 0.60 21.48
CA LEU A 704 7.58 0.15 22.39
C LEU A 704 7.98 -1.30 22.11
N PHE A 705 9.14 -1.71 22.63
CA PHE A 705 9.56 -3.11 22.57
C PHE A 705 8.62 -4.00 23.36
N ASP A 706 8.29 -5.18 22.82
CA ASP A 706 7.70 -6.24 23.60
C ASP A 706 8.64 -6.61 24.76
N ARG A 707 8.09 -7.06 25.89
CA ARG A 707 8.89 -7.33 27.09
C ARG A 707 8.42 -8.60 27.81
N TRP A 708 9.38 -9.33 28.35
CA TRP A 708 9.13 -10.50 29.20
C TRP A 708 9.09 -10.17 30.69
N THR A 709 9.52 -8.97 31.07
CA THR A 709 9.72 -8.53 32.47
C THR A 709 8.49 -7.86 33.07
N GLY A 710 7.34 -7.90 32.41
CA GLY A 710 6.10 -7.27 32.89
C GLY A 710 6.17 -5.75 32.81
N ILE A 711 5.99 -5.04 33.94
CA ILE A 711 5.94 -3.57 33.94
C ILE A 711 7.33 -2.90 33.87
N THR A 712 8.39 -3.63 34.17
CA THR A 712 9.76 -3.07 34.13
C THR A 712 10.30 -3.06 32.70
N PHE A 713 11.20 -2.11 32.41
CA PHE A 713 11.94 -2.11 31.15
C PHE A 713 12.72 -3.42 30.99
N ASP A 714 12.66 -4.01 29.81
CA ASP A 714 13.37 -5.25 29.46
C ASP A 714 14.62 -4.94 28.66
N PRO A 715 15.82 -5.02 29.25
CA PRO A 715 17.06 -4.67 28.56
C PRO A 715 17.46 -5.68 27.47
N LEU A 716 16.83 -6.86 27.40
CA LEU A 716 17.10 -7.90 26.42
C LEU A 716 16.20 -7.80 25.19
N ALA A 717 15.00 -7.25 25.35
CA ALA A 717 14.00 -7.19 24.27
C ALA A 717 14.49 -6.41 23.02
N PRO A 718 15.19 -5.26 23.12
CA PRO A 718 15.72 -4.56 21.96
C PRO A 718 16.68 -5.43 21.11
N GLY A 719 17.60 -6.14 21.77
CA GLY A 719 18.56 -7.03 21.10
C GLY A 719 17.86 -8.24 20.45
N ALA A 720 16.88 -8.84 21.14
CA ALA A 720 16.08 -9.93 20.62
C ALA A 720 15.25 -9.49 19.38
N THR A 721 14.74 -8.24 19.37
CA THR A 721 14.02 -7.65 18.23
C THR A 721 14.93 -7.54 17.00
N ILE A 722 16.15 -7.02 17.14
CA ILE A 722 17.12 -6.95 16.01
C ILE A 722 17.50 -8.34 15.53
N ALA A 723 17.75 -9.30 16.42
CA ALA A 723 18.07 -10.68 16.03
C ALA A 723 16.92 -11.31 15.22
N ALA A 724 15.68 -11.18 15.68
CA ALA A 724 14.53 -11.70 14.97
C ALA A 724 14.36 -11.07 13.58
N VAL A 725 14.41 -9.73 13.48
CA VAL A 725 14.35 -9.00 12.20
C VAL A 725 15.45 -9.46 11.25
N THR A 726 16.68 -9.53 11.74
CA THR A 726 17.82 -9.90 10.89
C THR A 726 17.67 -11.30 10.31
N PHE A 727 17.24 -12.28 11.12
CA PHE A 727 17.09 -13.65 10.63
C PHE A 727 15.82 -13.88 9.81
N ASP A 728 14.70 -13.20 10.10
CA ASP A 728 13.50 -13.21 9.25
C ASP A 728 13.84 -12.72 7.82
N LEU A 729 14.74 -11.74 7.70
CA LEU A 729 15.18 -11.18 6.43
C LEU A 729 16.27 -12.05 5.76
N LEU A 730 17.32 -12.42 6.49
CA LEU A 730 18.49 -13.13 5.93
C LEU A 730 18.15 -14.58 5.57
N LEU A 731 17.46 -15.29 6.45
CA LEU A 731 17.09 -16.70 6.29
C LEU A 731 15.72 -16.86 5.63
N ASN A 732 15.41 -15.98 4.65
CA ASN A 732 14.24 -16.10 3.79
C ASN A 732 14.40 -17.25 2.80
N GLU A 733 13.37 -18.11 2.63
CA GLU A 733 13.43 -19.32 1.81
C GLU A 733 13.73 -19.06 0.32
N GLU A 734 13.21 -17.97 -0.26
CA GLU A 734 13.44 -17.63 -1.68
C GLU A 734 14.88 -17.10 -1.89
N ARG A 735 15.44 -16.39 -0.90
CA ARG A 735 16.85 -15.98 -0.91
C ARG A 735 17.78 -17.21 -0.81
N ALA A 736 17.49 -18.14 0.11
CA ALA A 736 18.21 -19.39 0.25
C ALA A 736 18.16 -20.20 -1.05
N ALA A 737 17.01 -20.34 -1.67
CA ALA A 737 16.84 -21.02 -2.95
C ALA A 737 17.65 -20.36 -4.08
N ARG A 738 17.70 -19.03 -4.11
CA ARG A 738 18.50 -18.27 -5.08
C ARG A 738 19.99 -18.50 -4.87
N MET A 739 20.48 -18.55 -3.63
CA MET A 739 21.88 -18.86 -3.32
C MET A 739 22.26 -20.28 -3.75
N VAL A 740 21.41 -21.28 -3.50
CA VAL A 740 21.60 -22.65 -4.00
C VAL A 740 21.71 -22.66 -5.52
N SER A 741 20.81 -21.95 -6.22
CA SER A 741 20.81 -21.88 -7.67
C SER A 741 22.03 -21.17 -8.25
N GLN A 742 22.43 -20.05 -7.64
CA GLN A 742 23.60 -19.27 -8.08
C GLN A 742 24.89 -20.07 -7.90
N HIS A 743 25.09 -20.72 -6.75
CA HIS A 743 26.25 -21.58 -6.48
C HIS A 743 26.33 -22.77 -7.42
N ALA A 744 25.17 -23.36 -7.77
CA ALA A 744 25.13 -24.45 -8.75
C ALA A 744 25.58 -24.02 -10.15
N MET A 745 25.33 -22.77 -10.54
CA MET A 745 25.73 -22.20 -11.82
C MET A 745 27.18 -21.68 -11.81
N ASP A 746 27.64 -21.16 -10.69
CA ASP A 746 28.97 -20.63 -10.46
C ASP A 746 29.42 -20.96 -9.03
N PRO A 747 30.23 -22.02 -8.86
CA PRO A 747 30.75 -22.46 -7.55
C PRO A 747 31.64 -21.42 -6.84
N ALA A 748 32.06 -20.35 -7.52
CA ALA A 748 32.82 -19.26 -6.88
C ALA A 748 31.89 -18.34 -6.04
N LEU A 749 30.59 -18.36 -6.29
CA LEU A 749 29.60 -17.63 -5.48
C LEU A 749 29.26 -18.40 -4.20
N PRO A 750 29.03 -17.72 -3.06
CA PRO A 750 28.66 -18.40 -1.83
C PRO A 750 27.32 -19.13 -1.96
N GLY A 751 27.30 -20.39 -1.56
CA GLY A 751 26.07 -21.19 -1.45
C GLY A 751 25.31 -20.90 -0.14
N PHE A 752 24.12 -21.49 -0.02
CA PHE A 752 23.33 -21.36 1.21
C PHE A 752 24.01 -22.03 2.41
N SER A 753 24.64 -23.19 2.22
CA SER A 753 25.44 -23.86 3.24
C SER A 753 26.63 -23.01 3.71
N ASP A 754 27.24 -22.22 2.82
CA ASP A 754 28.35 -21.32 3.20
C ASP A 754 27.85 -20.17 4.06
N LEU A 755 26.69 -19.61 3.74
CA LEU A 755 26.01 -18.61 4.58
C LEU A 755 25.75 -19.17 5.98
N LEU A 756 25.12 -20.34 6.09
CA LEU A 756 24.81 -20.97 7.39
C LEU A 756 26.06 -21.21 8.22
N LYS A 757 27.09 -21.77 7.62
CA LYS A 757 28.38 -22.04 8.29
C LYS A 757 29.03 -20.74 8.77
N ARG A 758 29.03 -19.69 7.92
CA ARG A 758 29.67 -18.41 8.28
C ARG A 758 28.94 -17.73 9.42
N MET A 759 27.59 -17.71 9.38
CA MET A 759 26.77 -17.19 10.48
C MET A 759 26.97 -17.99 11.76
N GLU A 760 27.01 -19.32 11.70
CA GLU A 760 27.31 -20.18 12.87
C GLU A 760 28.63 -19.79 13.52
N LEU A 761 29.69 -19.64 12.74
CA LEU A 761 31.04 -19.27 13.23
C LEU A 761 31.03 -17.93 13.97
N HIS A 762 30.29 -16.93 13.48
CA HIS A 762 30.18 -15.61 14.14
C HIS A 762 29.34 -15.67 15.40
N ILE A 763 28.14 -16.30 15.35
CA ILE A 763 27.15 -16.31 16.42
C ILE A 763 27.61 -17.16 17.63
N PHE A 764 28.36 -18.23 17.38
CA PHE A 764 28.84 -19.13 18.44
C PHE A 764 30.32 -18.92 18.75
N ALA A 765 30.94 -17.81 18.31
CA ALA A 765 32.29 -17.46 18.65
C ALA A 765 32.50 -17.40 20.18
N SER A 766 33.53 -18.09 20.67
CA SER A 766 33.86 -18.08 22.11
C SER A 766 34.66 -16.82 22.44
N ALA A 767 34.05 -15.91 23.22
CA ALA A 767 34.74 -14.77 23.81
C ALA A 767 34.36 -14.64 25.30
N PRO A 768 35.21 -14.10 26.16
CA PRO A 768 34.82 -13.76 27.53
C PRO A 768 33.79 -12.65 27.49
N LEU A 769 32.56 -12.94 27.95
CA LEU A 769 31.47 -12.00 27.94
C LEU A 769 31.00 -11.69 29.37
N SER A 770 30.52 -10.45 29.57
CA SER A 770 29.74 -10.14 30.80
C SER A 770 28.49 -11.02 30.86
N ALA A 771 27.85 -11.12 32.05
CA ALA A 771 26.61 -11.90 32.17
C ALA A 771 25.47 -11.35 31.28
N TYR A 772 25.44 -10.04 31.02
CA TYR A 772 24.46 -9.39 30.15
C TYR A 772 24.72 -9.72 28.68
N ASP A 773 25.96 -9.55 28.22
CA ASP A 773 26.37 -9.83 26.85
C ASP A 773 26.20 -11.31 26.50
N PHE A 774 26.53 -12.20 27.45
CA PHE A 774 26.30 -13.62 27.32
C PHE A 774 24.81 -13.98 27.13
N THR A 775 23.91 -13.29 27.86
CA THR A 775 22.47 -13.55 27.72
C THR A 775 21.96 -13.04 26.37
N LEU A 776 22.46 -11.90 25.88
CA LEU A 776 22.16 -11.41 24.52
C LEU A 776 22.64 -12.40 23.47
N ALA A 777 23.89 -12.91 23.59
CA ALA A 777 24.41 -13.93 22.68
C ALA A 777 23.53 -15.18 22.64
N ALA A 778 23.06 -15.65 23.82
CA ALA A 778 22.19 -16.82 23.91
C ALA A 778 20.82 -16.61 23.20
N LEU A 779 20.25 -15.39 23.26
CA LEU A 779 19.04 -15.03 22.52
C LEU A 779 19.28 -15.03 21.00
N VAL A 780 20.43 -14.48 20.53
CA VAL A 780 20.80 -14.51 19.11
C VAL A 780 20.94 -15.96 18.64
N GLN A 781 21.67 -16.80 19.40
CA GLN A 781 21.84 -18.23 19.12
C GLN A 781 20.50 -18.96 19.03
N ARG A 782 19.59 -18.69 19.95
CA ARG A 782 18.23 -19.24 19.94
C ARG A 782 17.48 -18.85 18.68
N SER A 783 17.48 -17.56 18.36
CA SER A 783 16.80 -17.03 17.17
C SER A 783 17.36 -17.63 15.88
N TYR A 784 18.69 -17.75 15.75
CA TYR A 784 19.32 -18.40 14.61
C TYR A 784 18.85 -19.85 14.43
N VAL A 785 18.95 -20.65 15.50
CA VAL A 785 18.55 -22.08 15.44
C VAL A 785 17.07 -22.23 15.08
N ASP A 786 16.18 -21.41 15.64
CA ASP A 786 14.76 -21.43 15.33
C ASP A 786 14.47 -21.15 13.85
N HIS A 787 15.19 -20.22 13.22
CA HIS A 787 15.02 -19.92 11.80
C HIS A 787 15.57 -21.05 10.92
N VAL A 788 16.74 -21.62 11.25
CA VAL A 788 17.30 -22.76 10.50
C VAL A 788 16.38 -24.00 10.62
N LEU A 789 15.85 -24.28 11.82
CA LEU A 789 14.86 -25.35 12.03
C LEU A 789 13.59 -25.11 11.17
N THR A 790 13.12 -23.87 11.10
CA THR A 790 11.96 -23.52 10.29
C THR A 790 12.22 -23.78 8.79
N LEU A 791 13.38 -23.38 8.27
CA LEU A 791 13.77 -23.69 6.89
C LEU A 791 13.92 -25.18 6.64
N ALA A 792 14.54 -25.92 7.57
CA ALA A 792 14.71 -27.38 7.46
C ALA A 792 13.39 -28.14 7.44
N GLU A 793 12.33 -27.57 8.06
CA GLU A 793 10.98 -28.15 8.09
C GLU A 793 10.15 -27.76 6.86
N SER A 794 10.12 -26.47 6.49
CA SER A 794 9.05 -25.91 5.69
C SER A 794 9.46 -25.19 4.40
N ALA A 795 10.77 -24.96 4.13
CA ALA A 795 11.19 -24.28 2.88
C ALA A 795 10.64 -25.02 1.64
N GLU A 796 10.15 -24.29 0.65
CA GLU A 796 9.55 -24.90 -0.55
C GLU A 796 10.59 -25.71 -1.36
N MET A 797 11.82 -25.20 -1.51
CA MET A 797 12.88 -25.89 -2.25
C MET A 797 13.47 -27.06 -1.42
N PRO A 798 13.44 -28.32 -1.94
CA PRO A 798 13.97 -29.48 -1.20
C PRO A 798 15.45 -29.37 -0.84
N LEU A 799 16.27 -28.73 -1.69
CA LEU A 799 17.71 -28.56 -1.45
C LEU A 799 17.96 -27.59 -0.28
N VAL A 800 17.19 -26.52 -0.16
CA VAL A 800 17.26 -25.62 1.01
C VAL A 800 16.96 -26.38 2.30
N ARG A 801 15.91 -27.22 2.30
CA ARG A 801 15.62 -28.08 3.47
C ARG A 801 16.78 -29.04 3.79
N ALA A 802 17.38 -29.63 2.77
CA ALA A 802 18.49 -30.56 2.94
C ALA A 802 19.73 -29.87 3.54
N GLU A 803 20.13 -28.71 3.01
CA GLU A 803 21.28 -27.95 3.49
C GLU A 803 21.04 -27.40 4.92
N ALA A 804 19.85 -26.89 5.21
CA ALA A 804 19.48 -26.46 6.56
C ALA A 804 19.53 -27.64 7.57
N ARG A 805 19.03 -28.82 7.17
CA ARG A 805 19.10 -30.04 7.98
C ARG A 805 20.55 -30.48 8.22
N ALA A 806 21.38 -30.45 7.19
CA ALA A 806 22.78 -30.79 7.31
C ALA A 806 23.53 -29.84 8.26
N ALA A 807 23.25 -28.53 8.19
CA ALA A 807 23.83 -27.55 9.12
C ALA A 807 23.44 -27.88 10.58
N LEU A 808 22.16 -28.15 10.89
CA LEU A 808 21.72 -28.52 12.23
C LEU A 808 22.38 -29.82 12.75
N VAL A 809 22.52 -30.82 11.89
CA VAL A 809 23.22 -32.06 12.25
C VAL A 809 24.70 -31.80 12.55
N ASN A 810 25.36 -30.97 11.72
CA ASN A 810 26.76 -30.59 11.95
C ASN A 810 26.91 -29.82 13.27
N MET A 811 26.01 -28.90 13.61
CA MET A 811 26.04 -28.17 14.89
C MET A 811 25.98 -29.12 16.10
N LEU A 812 25.23 -30.21 16.06
CA LEU A 812 25.19 -31.23 17.14
C LEU A 812 26.53 -31.91 17.34
N GLY A 813 27.33 -32.09 16.27
CA GLY A 813 28.66 -32.72 16.29
C GLY A 813 29.81 -31.76 16.64
N THR A 814 29.59 -30.45 16.44
CA THR A 814 30.64 -29.44 16.59
C THR A 814 30.32 -28.44 17.71
N THR A 815 29.50 -27.48 17.44
CA THR A 815 29.20 -26.30 18.25
C THR A 815 28.37 -26.62 19.49
N LEU A 816 27.40 -27.55 19.38
CA LEU A 816 26.44 -27.93 20.43
C LEU A 816 26.79 -29.32 21.03
N ARG A 817 28.04 -29.78 20.89
CA ARG A 817 28.47 -31.08 21.43
C ARG A 817 28.41 -31.12 22.96
N PRO A 818 28.18 -32.30 23.60
CA PRO A 818 28.29 -32.47 25.05
C PRO A 818 29.66 -32.12 25.60
N GLY A 819 29.73 -31.55 26.79
CA GLY A 819 31.00 -31.23 27.47
C GLY A 819 31.27 -29.74 27.71
N VAL A 820 30.44 -28.85 27.20
CA VAL A 820 30.47 -27.43 27.57
C VAL A 820 29.93 -27.32 29.02
N THR A 821 30.76 -26.83 29.92
CA THR A 821 30.38 -26.62 31.34
C THR A 821 30.16 -25.14 31.61
N GLY A 822 29.37 -24.81 32.66
CA GLY A 822 29.11 -23.42 33.06
C GLY A 822 27.73 -22.89 32.63
N ARG A 823 27.53 -21.57 32.75
CA ARG A 823 26.24 -20.93 32.42
C ARG A 823 25.75 -21.25 31.01
N GLY A 824 26.69 -21.43 30.04
CA GLY A 824 26.36 -21.73 28.65
C GLY A 824 25.77 -23.13 28.43
N SER A 825 26.07 -24.08 29.31
CA SER A 825 25.60 -25.47 29.12
C SER A 825 24.09 -25.65 29.14
N ALA A 826 23.38 -24.84 29.90
CA ALA A 826 21.90 -24.89 29.95
C ALA A 826 21.28 -24.44 28.63
N TYR A 827 21.73 -23.32 28.04
CA TYR A 827 21.19 -22.77 26.81
C TYR A 827 21.59 -23.60 25.57
N THR A 828 22.87 -23.92 25.43
CA THR A 828 23.36 -24.78 24.33
C THR A 828 22.80 -26.21 24.44
N GLY A 829 22.65 -26.73 25.66
CA GLY A 829 22.03 -28.02 25.90
C GLY A 829 20.55 -28.04 25.47
N GLN A 830 19.81 -26.95 25.73
CA GLN A 830 18.42 -26.82 25.26
C GLN A 830 18.35 -26.75 23.73
N LEU A 831 19.22 -25.97 23.06
CA LEU A 831 19.28 -25.94 21.61
C LEU A 831 19.53 -27.33 21.02
N ALA A 832 20.51 -28.07 21.57
CA ALA A 832 20.80 -29.41 21.14
C ALA A 832 19.63 -30.40 21.38
N ALA A 833 18.91 -30.27 22.51
CA ALA A 833 17.72 -31.05 22.81
C ALA A 833 16.59 -30.76 21.81
N ASP A 834 16.34 -29.51 21.49
CA ASP A 834 15.29 -29.10 20.53
C ASP A 834 15.60 -29.60 19.10
N ILE A 835 16.84 -29.54 18.65
CA ILE A 835 17.25 -30.09 17.35
C ILE A 835 17.03 -31.63 17.32
N ARG A 836 17.44 -32.36 18.39
CA ARG A 836 17.20 -33.81 18.47
C ARG A 836 15.71 -34.16 18.52
N ALA A 837 14.91 -33.40 19.29
CA ALA A 837 13.47 -33.60 19.36
C ALA A 837 12.80 -33.35 18.00
N TRP A 838 13.25 -32.33 17.26
CA TRP A 838 12.79 -32.06 15.90
C TRP A 838 13.17 -33.20 14.93
N MET A 839 14.39 -33.71 14.98
CA MET A 839 14.81 -34.86 14.18
C MET A 839 13.98 -36.12 14.47
N ALA A 840 13.54 -36.27 15.73
CA ALA A 840 12.66 -37.37 16.17
C ALA A 840 11.18 -37.16 15.87
N GLY A 841 10.78 -36.02 15.26
CA GLY A 841 9.40 -35.64 14.94
C GLY A 841 8.57 -35.16 16.15
N ASN A 842 9.22 -34.87 17.29
CA ASN A 842 8.59 -34.47 18.54
C ASN A 842 8.63 -32.97 18.82
N TYR A 843 9.13 -32.15 17.86
CA TYR A 843 9.25 -30.72 17.99
C TYR A 843 8.86 -30.00 16.70
N LYS A 844 8.01 -29.00 16.81
CA LYS A 844 7.57 -28.17 15.68
C LYS A 844 8.09 -26.74 15.85
N PRO A 845 9.13 -26.34 15.12
CA PRO A 845 9.78 -25.05 15.31
C PRO A 845 8.86 -23.86 15.06
N ALA A 846 7.98 -23.94 14.06
CA ALA A 846 7.04 -22.87 13.76
C ALA A 846 6.01 -22.56 14.87
N GLU A 847 5.69 -23.58 15.72
CA GLU A 847 4.79 -23.44 16.86
C GLU A 847 5.53 -22.95 18.13
N LYS A 848 6.84 -23.13 18.19
CA LYS A 848 7.69 -22.85 19.35
C LYS A 848 8.55 -21.60 19.21
N LYS A 849 8.68 -21.08 17.98
CA LYS A 849 9.42 -19.83 17.70
C LYS A 849 8.84 -18.69 18.54
N VAL A 850 9.71 -17.97 19.23
CA VAL A 850 9.34 -16.76 19.96
C VAL A 850 8.84 -15.72 18.97
N LYS A 851 7.61 -15.28 19.16
CA LYS A 851 7.05 -14.18 18.37
C LYS A 851 7.45 -12.86 19.02
N ILE A 852 8.15 -12.04 18.24
CA ILE A 852 8.53 -10.68 18.62
C ILE A 852 7.82 -9.72 17.67
N THR A 853 7.11 -8.75 18.24
CA THR A 853 6.52 -7.65 17.45
C THR A 853 7.57 -6.56 17.32
N VAL A 854 7.89 -6.20 16.08
CA VAL A 854 8.82 -5.11 15.81
C VAL A 854 8.08 -3.78 15.99
N PRO A 855 8.57 -2.89 16.87
CA PRO A 855 7.97 -1.57 17.00
C PRO A 855 7.93 -0.84 15.67
N PRO A 856 6.79 -0.23 15.29
CA PRO A 856 6.71 0.59 14.12
C PRO A 856 7.66 1.79 14.21
N GLY A 857 8.11 2.36 13.11
CA GLY A 857 9.02 3.49 13.21
C GLY A 857 9.70 3.93 11.95
N SER A 858 9.16 3.56 10.81
CA SER A 858 9.65 4.07 9.54
C SER A 858 9.42 5.58 9.43
N PRO A 859 10.32 6.30 8.75
CA PRO A 859 10.15 7.74 8.51
C PRO A 859 8.96 8.08 7.62
N ILE A 860 8.36 7.13 6.93
CA ILE A 860 7.24 7.38 5.99
C ILE A 860 6.00 6.54 6.27
N GLY A 861 5.94 5.68 7.16
CA GLY A 861 4.82 4.79 7.35
C GLY A 861 5.25 3.34 7.44
N GLU A 862 4.29 2.51 7.56
CA GLU A 862 4.52 1.09 7.74
C GLU A 862 4.12 0.30 6.52
N TRP A 863 4.66 -0.87 6.46
CA TRP A 863 4.44 -1.88 5.46
C TRP A 863 2.97 -2.29 5.31
#